data_40d299166404a40e3a00877aa1c97af5
#
_entry.id   40d299166404a40e3a00877aa1c97af5
#
_cell.length_a   1.000
_cell.length_b   1.000
_cell.length_c   1.000
_cell.angle_alpha   90.00
_cell.angle_beta   90.00
_cell.angle_gamma   90.00
#
_symmetry.space_group_name_H-M   'P 1'
#
loop_
_entity.id
_entity.type
_entity.pdbx_description
1 polymer ?
#
loop_
_entity_poly.entity_id
_entity_poly.type
_entity_poly.pdbx_seq_one_letter_code
_entity_poly.pdbx_strand_id
1 'polypeptide(L)'
;MLHDIGSMATKQLKPAILIFVLLTLLTGILYPVLVTVLAQIIFPAQANGSIIEHDGTVAGSALIGQSFTSPKYFWGRPSATSPVPYNAASSSGSNLGPSDPVLIDAVKARVNALQAADPGNTRPIPVDLVTASGSGLDPDISVAAAYHQVPRVARMRNLSEEVVQGLVAGYIEGREFGIFGEPRVNVLSLNLALDDLSAQGTGSQTGNPSPVPLSSYDEAPVLGMRGADWIQLILFFAVGAALIVPLGGFMEKVLTGKPTFLSPVTGPLERWCLKGSGVKAGEEMDWKVFAVAMMVFAAICILVPFLLQECQQFLPLNPAGLGPVPWDLSLNTAVSFATNTNWQFYVPEASVSFLTQMAGLAVQNFLSAATGMAVLVALILAFSRRSASTIGNFWVLLVRSVMILLPIAVVIALILVSQGTVQTFNGPVTVSLLDPVKDRAGALITTQSIPLGPAASQIAIKMLGTNGGGFFNANSAHPFENPTPFSNFIENLSLVIIAAALCYTFGRMIGSRRKGVALLMAMTLLFLPLVGIAIWSELGGNPAFAPLGIDQSPLHAQPGGNMEGKEVRFGIVPSAFWSVSTTSTSCGAVDSMHDSYMPIGGFIQMFAMQMGEVVYGGVGSGLYGMLVFVVIAMFIAGLMVGRTPELYGKKIEPPEMKLATIIILIPIFVTLTGTAIAVLTGPGTATTLNPGPHGFSEILYAFTSTPQNNGSAFAGLSANLFYTIATAIAMFIGRYVVALYTLALAGSFVGKKIVPASEGTLKDHRPLFIVWLVFVVVIIGALSYLPALSLGPIAEYMIQIGRGAIHV
;
A
#
# COMPACT_ATOMS: atom_id res chain seq x y z
N MET A 1 3.06 25.38 34.27
CA MET A 1 3.17 24.66 32.99
C MET A 1 2.55 23.26 33.06
N LEU A 2 3.03 22.30 33.88
CA LEU A 2 2.42 20.95 33.96
C LEU A 2 0.97 20.99 34.48
N HIS A 3 0.68 21.82 35.48
CA HIS A 3 -0.67 22.02 36.01
C HIS A 3 -1.62 22.59 34.94
N ASP A 4 -1.14 23.54 34.12
CA ASP A 4 -1.93 24.13 33.03
C ASP A 4 -2.24 23.11 31.93
N ILE A 5 -1.24 22.27 31.57
CA ILE A 5 -1.43 21.19 30.58
C ILE A 5 -2.45 20.18 31.11
N GLY A 6 -2.36 19.79 32.38
CA GLY A 6 -3.34 18.88 33.00
C GLY A 6 -4.76 19.42 32.98
N SER A 7 -4.94 20.72 33.29
CA SER A 7 -6.25 21.39 33.20
C SER A 7 -6.78 21.45 31.78
N MET A 8 -5.92 21.71 30.77
CA MET A 8 -6.30 21.67 29.36
C MET A 8 -6.70 20.27 28.93
N ALA A 9 -5.92 19.25 29.30
CA ALA A 9 -6.21 17.86 28.94
C ALA A 9 -7.56 17.39 29.52
N THR A 10 -7.86 17.71 30.77
CA THR A 10 -9.14 17.36 31.40
C THR A 10 -10.34 17.98 30.65
N LYS A 11 -10.20 19.23 30.17
CA LYS A 11 -11.25 19.88 29.38
C LYS A 11 -11.45 19.24 28.01
N GLN A 12 -10.40 18.69 27.41
CA GLN A 12 -10.46 18.03 26.11
C GLN A 12 -10.89 16.56 26.16
N LEU A 13 -10.85 15.91 27.33
CA LEU A 13 -11.14 14.48 27.49
C LEU A 13 -12.58 14.11 27.10
N LYS A 14 -13.57 14.90 27.57
CA LYS A 14 -15.00 14.65 27.26
C LYS A 14 -15.28 14.76 25.76
N PRO A 15 -14.91 15.85 25.06
CA PRO A 15 -15.05 15.92 23.60
C PRO A 15 -14.32 14.78 22.88
N ALA A 16 -13.11 14.41 23.31
CA ALA A 16 -12.32 13.35 22.71
C ALA A 16 -13.04 11.99 22.75
N ILE A 17 -13.52 11.57 23.93
CA ILE A 17 -14.25 10.32 24.10
C ILE A 17 -15.54 10.33 23.24
N LEU A 18 -16.33 11.39 23.33
CA LEU A 18 -17.62 11.45 22.63
C LEU A 18 -17.45 11.48 21.10
N ILE A 19 -16.49 12.26 20.58
CA ILE A 19 -16.19 12.27 19.14
C ILE A 19 -15.67 10.92 18.70
N PHE A 20 -14.77 10.30 19.46
CA PHE A 20 -14.25 8.96 19.15
C PHE A 20 -15.41 7.95 19.04
N VAL A 21 -16.30 7.89 20.04
CA VAL A 21 -17.45 6.96 20.04
C VAL A 21 -18.39 7.23 18.87
N LEU A 22 -18.73 8.50 18.60
CA LEU A 22 -19.63 8.86 17.50
C LEU A 22 -19.03 8.55 16.13
N LEU A 23 -17.73 8.81 15.95
CA LEU A 23 -17.05 8.48 14.71
C LEU A 23 -16.82 6.97 14.57
N THR A 24 -16.56 6.24 15.65
CA THR A 24 -16.49 4.75 15.64
C THR A 24 -17.84 4.16 15.23
N LEU A 25 -18.95 4.66 15.77
CA LEU A 25 -20.27 4.22 15.35
C LEU A 25 -20.50 4.50 13.86
N LEU A 26 -20.12 5.68 13.38
CA LEU A 26 -20.32 6.09 11.99
C LEU A 26 -19.43 5.29 11.03
N THR A 27 -18.11 5.22 11.29
CA THR A 27 -17.11 4.67 10.35
C THR A 27 -16.78 3.20 10.59
N GLY A 28 -16.94 2.70 11.82
CA GLY A 28 -16.65 1.31 12.20
C GLY A 28 -17.86 0.39 12.21
N ILE A 29 -19.08 0.92 12.32
CA ILE A 29 -20.30 0.09 12.33
C ILE A 29 -21.22 0.45 11.16
N LEU A 30 -21.71 1.70 11.10
CA LEU A 30 -22.71 2.09 10.09
C LEU A 30 -22.17 1.99 8.66
N TYR A 31 -20.93 2.46 8.45
CA TYR A 31 -20.29 2.42 7.13
C TYR A 31 -20.05 0.99 6.62
N PRO A 32 -19.37 0.08 7.36
CA PRO A 32 -19.19 -1.30 6.88
C PRO A 32 -20.52 -2.05 6.70
N VAL A 33 -21.51 -1.84 7.58
CA VAL A 33 -22.84 -2.44 7.44
C VAL A 33 -23.55 -1.93 6.19
N LEU A 34 -23.50 -0.61 5.92
CA LEU A 34 -24.08 -0.02 4.71
C LEU A 34 -23.43 -0.62 3.45
N VAL A 35 -22.08 -0.69 3.41
CA VAL A 35 -21.37 -1.29 2.28
C VAL A 35 -21.73 -2.77 2.12
N THR A 36 -21.81 -3.53 3.22
CA THR A 36 -22.21 -4.94 3.18
C THR A 36 -23.62 -5.12 2.63
N VAL A 37 -24.60 -4.36 3.12
CA VAL A 37 -25.99 -4.44 2.62
C VAL A 37 -26.07 -4.15 1.13
N LEU A 38 -25.40 -3.07 0.68
CA LEU A 38 -25.37 -2.72 -0.75
C LEU A 38 -24.63 -3.78 -1.58
N ALA A 39 -23.51 -4.31 -1.09
CA ALA A 39 -22.74 -5.35 -1.75
C ALA A 39 -23.54 -6.64 -1.92
N GLN A 40 -24.23 -7.08 -0.87
CA GLN A 40 -25.05 -8.31 -0.90
C GLN A 40 -26.28 -8.19 -1.82
N ILE A 41 -26.82 -6.98 -2.00
CA ILE A 41 -27.94 -6.73 -2.93
C ILE A 41 -27.48 -6.65 -4.38
N ILE A 42 -26.35 -5.95 -4.64
CA ILE A 42 -25.93 -5.60 -6.01
C ILE A 42 -24.96 -6.64 -6.58
N PHE A 43 -24.05 -7.18 -5.75
CA PHE A 43 -22.94 -8.05 -6.15
C PHE A 43 -22.80 -9.27 -5.22
N PRO A 44 -23.86 -10.11 -5.01
CA PRO A 44 -23.83 -11.17 -4.00
C PRO A 44 -22.75 -12.22 -4.24
N ALA A 45 -22.46 -12.59 -5.47
CA ALA A 45 -21.43 -13.59 -5.78
C ALA A 45 -20.03 -13.08 -5.41
N GLN A 46 -19.68 -11.88 -5.84
CA GLN A 46 -18.40 -11.24 -5.59
C GLN A 46 -18.20 -10.95 -4.09
N ALA A 47 -19.21 -10.41 -3.45
CA ALA A 47 -19.19 -10.10 -2.01
C ALA A 47 -18.93 -11.33 -1.14
N ASN A 48 -19.31 -12.52 -1.58
CA ASN A 48 -19.12 -13.80 -0.88
C ASN A 48 -17.95 -14.63 -1.43
N GLY A 49 -17.00 -14.02 -2.18
CA GLY A 49 -15.73 -14.63 -2.54
C GLY A 49 -15.70 -15.37 -3.87
N SER A 50 -16.66 -15.11 -4.79
CA SER A 50 -16.67 -15.69 -6.15
C SER A 50 -16.48 -17.20 -6.14
N ILE A 51 -17.26 -17.88 -5.31
CA ILE A 51 -17.18 -19.32 -5.08
C ILE A 51 -17.60 -20.08 -6.34
N ILE A 52 -16.85 -21.11 -6.70
CA ILE A 52 -17.13 -22.04 -7.80
C ILE A 52 -17.74 -23.32 -7.22
N GLU A 53 -18.91 -23.67 -7.74
CA GLU A 53 -19.55 -24.97 -7.48
C GLU A 53 -19.36 -25.85 -8.71
N HIS A 54 -18.97 -27.10 -8.50
CA HIS A 54 -18.82 -28.11 -9.53
C HIS A 54 -19.40 -29.44 -9.05
N ASP A 55 -20.25 -30.07 -9.85
CA ASP A 55 -20.97 -31.32 -9.51
C ASP A 55 -21.69 -31.29 -8.14
N GLY A 56 -22.27 -30.13 -7.79
CA GLY A 56 -23.01 -29.93 -6.53
C GLY A 56 -22.12 -29.84 -5.28
N THR A 57 -20.79 -29.71 -5.48
CA THR A 57 -19.83 -29.49 -4.39
C THR A 57 -19.10 -28.15 -4.59
N VAL A 58 -18.68 -27.54 -3.48
CA VAL A 58 -17.89 -26.31 -3.51
C VAL A 58 -16.45 -26.68 -3.88
N ALA A 59 -16.04 -26.35 -5.10
CA ALA A 59 -14.74 -26.73 -5.66
C ALA A 59 -13.64 -25.71 -5.35
N GLY A 60 -13.98 -24.43 -5.09
CA GLY A 60 -13.00 -23.39 -4.83
C GLY A 60 -13.54 -21.98 -4.98
N SER A 61 -12.64 -21.01 -5.15
CA SER A 61 -12.95 -19.64 -5.55
C SER A 61 -12.26 -19.33 -6.88
N ALA A 62 -12.89 -18.55 -7.73
CA ALA A 62 -12.29 -18.06 -8.96
C ALA A 62 -11.04 -17.19 -8.71
N LEU A 63 -10.93 -16.63 -7.51
CA LEU A 63 -9.88 -15.69 -7.14
C LEU A 63 -8.75 -16.32 -6.31
N ILE A 64 -8.95 -17.50 -5.71
CA ILE A 64 -7.98 -18.17 -4.86
C ILE A 64 -7.46 -19.42 -5.55
N GLY A 65 -6.16 -19.47 -5.81
CA GLY A 65 -5.54 -20.64 -6.41
C GLY A 65 -5.54 -21.88 -5.50
N GLN A 66 -5.35 -23.03 -6.11
CA GLN A 66 -5.14 -24.32 -5.44
C GLN A 66 -3.83 -24.94 -5.89
N SER A 67 -3.27 -25.80 -5.05
CA SER A 67 -2.08 -26.55 -5.37
C SER A 67 -2.38 -27.72 -6.28
N PHE A 68 -1.66 -27.83 -7.40
CA PHE A 68 -1.70 -28.96 -8.30
C PHE A 68 -0.30 -29.55 -8.42
N THR A 69 -0.14 -30.84 -8.11
CA THR A 69 1.13 -31.57 -8.13
C THR A 69 1.12 -32.76 -9.09
N SER A 70 -0.05 -33.28 -9.38
CA SER A 70 -0.22 -34.38 -10.32
C SER A 70 0.12 -33.93 -11.75
N PRO A 71 0.93 -34.71 -12.53
CA PRO A 71 1.33 -34.31 -13.88
C PRO A 71 0.17 -34.28 -14.90
N LYS A 72 -0.99 -34.82 -14.56
CA LYS A 72 -2.21 -34.76 -15.39
C LYS A 72 -2.93 -33.41 -15.36
N TYR A 73 -2.56 -32.51 -14.44
CA TYR A 73 -3.13 -31.17 -14.30
C TYR A 73 -2.15 -30.08 -14.74
N PHE A 74 -2.68 -28.91 -15.10
CA PHE A 74 -1.89 -27.71 -15.20
C PHE A 74 -1.45 -27.28 -13.79
N TRP A 75 -0.17 -27.02 -13.63
CA TRP A 75 0.39 -26.53 -12.38
C TRP A 75 0.29 -25.01 -12.31
N GLY A 76 -0.07 -24.51 -11.14
CA GLY A 76 -0.07 -23.09 -10.83
C GLY A 76 1.33 -22.56 -10.54
N ARG A 77 1.39 -21.30 -10.15
CA ARG A 77 2.63 -20.67 -9.68
C ARG A 77 3.15 -21.30 -8.39
N PRO A 78 4.46 -21.25 -8.13
CA PRO A 78 4.99 -21.60 -6.82
C PRO A 78 4.36 -20.77 -5.72
N SER A 79 3.96 -21.43 -4.62
CA SER A 79 3.38 -20.79 -3.43
C SER A 79 4.36 -20.90 -2.26
N ALA A 80 4.55 -19.79 -1.55
CA ALA A 80 5.42 -19.72 -0.38
C ALA A 80 4.65 -19.80 0.95
N THR A 81 3.33 -20.02 0.92
CA THR A 81 2.51 -20.16 2.13
C THR A 81 2.91 -21.39 2.96
N SER A 82 2.66 -21.34 4.24
CA SER A 82 2.96 -22.39 5.21
C SER A 82 1.70 -22.74 6.02
N PRO A 83 1.50 -24.00 6.49
CA PRO A 83 2.38 -25.18 6.37
C PRO A 83 2.31 -25.89 5.02
N VAL A 84 1.36 -25.52 4.16
CA VAL A 84 1.14 -26.10 2.82
C VAL A 84 1.08 -25.00 1.77
N PRO A 85 1.42 -25.30 0.49
CA PRO A 85 1.19 -24.38 -0.61
C PRO A 85 -0.30 -24.01 -0.74
N TYR A 86 -0.55 -22.75 -1.14
CA TYR A 86 -1.91 -22.22 -1.30
C TYR A 86 -2.77 -22.26 -0.03
N ASN A 87 -2.14 -22.09 1.14
CA ASN A 87 -2.86 -21.95 2.40
C ASN A 87 -3.56 -20.57 2.47
N ALA A 88 -4.83 -20.53 2.09
CA ALA A 88 -5.60 -19.29 2.07
C ALA A 88 -5.83 -18.69 3.48
N ALA A 89 -5.76 -19.50 4.54
CA ALA A 89 -5.88 -19.02 5.92
C ALA A 89 -4.61 -18.28 6.44
N SER A 90 -3.53 -18.24 5.64
CA SER A 90 -2.30 -17.53 6.00
C SER A 90 -1.53 -17.17 4.72
N SER A 91 -1.97 -16.12 4.04
CA SER A 91 -1.36 -15.64 2.81
C SER A 91 0.05 -15.09 3.05
N SER A 92 1.00 -15.38 2.14
CA SER A 92 2.39 -14.92 2.26
C SER A 92 3.16 -15.12 0.96
N GLY A 93 4.05 -14.18 0.63
CA GLY A 93 5.12 -14.37 -0.34
C GLY A 93 6.36 -15.03 0.27
N SER A 94 7.35 -15.31 -0.57
CA SER A 94 8.65 -15.89 -0.13
C SER A 94 9.50 -14.90 0.66
N ASN A 95 9.40 -13.62 0.32
CA ASN A 95 10.24 -12.53 0.82
C ASN A 95 11.75 -12.79 0.67
N LEU A 96 12.13 -13.66 -0.29
CA LEU A 96 13.52 -13.93 -0.60
C LEU A 96 14.07 -12.83 -1.52
N GLY A 97 15.22 -12.30 -1.13
CA GLY A 97 15.93 -11.29 -1.91
C GLY A 97 16.50 -11.88 -3.21
N PRO A 98 16.69 -11.06 -4.24
CA PRO A 98 17.13 -11.52 -5.57
C PRO A 98 18.55 -12.12 -5.57
N SER A 99 19.36 -11.82 -4.58
CA SER A 99 20.73 -12.34 -4.42
C SER A 99 20.83 -13.54 -3.46
N ASP A 100 19.70 -13.93 -2.82
CA ASP A 100 19.67 -14.99 -1.83
C ASP A 100 19.93 -16.36 -2.48
N PRO A 101 20.93 -17.15 -2.00
CA PRO A 101 21.15 -18.50 -2.45
C PRO A 101 19.93 -19.43 -2.32
N VAL A 102 19.10 -19.23 -1.29
CA VAL A 102 17.88 -20.03 -1.07
C VAL A 102 16.89 -19.82 -2.21
N LEU A 103 16.72 -18.57 -2.71
CA LEU A 103 15.89 -18.31 -3.88
C LEU A 103 16.42 -19.03 -5.12
N ILE A 104 17.74 -18.92 -5.37
CA ILE A 104 18.37 -19.52 -6.54
C ILE A 104 18.22 -21.04 -6.51
N ASP A 105 18.42 -21.68 -5.36
CA ASP A 105 18.30 -23.13 -5.21
C ASP A 105 16.83 -23.59 -5.31
N ALA A 106 15.88 -22.81 -4.79
CA ALA A 106 14.46 -23.08 -4.95
C ALA A 106 14.04 -23.01 -6.43
N VAL A 107 14.51 -22.02 -7.17
CA VAL A 107 14.25 -21.90 -8.62
C VAL A 107 14.87 -23.06 -9.39
N LYS A 108 16.12 -23.45 -9.10
CA LYS A 108 16.74 -24.66 -9.71
C LYS A 108 15.94 -25.93 -9.45
N ALA A 109 15.45 -26.11 -8.21
CA ALA A 109 14.64 -27.29 -7.86
C ALA A 109 13.33 -27.32 -8.66
N ARG A 110 12.68 -26.17 -8.87
CA ARG A 110 11.45 -26.02 -9.67
C ARG A 110 11.71 -26.29 -11.15
N VAL A 111 12.82 -25.78 -11.71
CA VAL A 111 13.26 -26.08 -13.09
C VAL A 111 13.45 -27.58 -13.25
N ASN A 112 14.18 -28.24 -12.35
CA ASN A 112 14.40 -29.67 -12.39
C ASN A 112 13.09 -30.47 -12.30
N ALA A 113 12.14 -30.05 -11.47
CA ALA A 113 10.85 -30.70 -11.35
C ALA A 113 10.02 -30.62 -12.64
N LEU A 114 10.01 -29.44 -13.29
CA LEU A 114 9.33 -29.25 -14.59
C LEU A 114 9.96 -30.13 -15.68
N GLN A 115 11.31 -30.16 -15.77
CA GLN A 115 12.03 -30.97 -16.74
C GLN A 115 11.83 -32.46 -16.48
N ALA A 116 11.78 -32.90 -15.22
CA ALA A 116 11.53 -34.32 -14.88
C ALA A 116 10.09 -34.74 -15.24
N ALA A 117 9.12 -33.85 -15.11
CA ALA A 117 7.73 -34.11 -15.47
C ALA A 117 7.50 -34.13 -17.00
N ASP A 118 8.33 -33.41 -17.76
CA ASP A 118 8.26 -33.31 -19.23
C ASP A 118 9.64 -33.33 -19.90
N PRO A 119 10.36 -34.47 -19.88
CA PRO A 119 11.76 -34.54 -20.33
C PRO A 119 11.99 -34.21 -21.81
N GLY A 120 10.95 -34.28 -22.62
CA GLY A 120 10.99 -33.96 -24.06
C GLY A 120 10.76 -32.47 -24.38
N ASN A 121 10.44 -31.65 -23.40
CA ASN A 121 10.16 -30.25 -23.59
C ASN A 121 11.46 -29.43 -23.47
N THR A 122 11.94 -28.91 -24.60
CA THR A 122 13.16 -28.09 -24.71
C THR A 122 12.88 -26.60 -24.79
N ARG A 123 11.61 -26.17 -24.67
CA ARG A 123 11.25 -24.76 -24.72
C ARG A 123 11.77 -24.05 -23.46
N PRO A 124 12.19 -22.79 -23.55
CA PRO A 124 12.52 -22.00 -22.36
C PRO A 124 11.36 -21.99 -21.37
N ILE A 125 11.65 -22.05 -20.07
CA ILE A 125 10.64 -22.10 -19.02
C ILE A 125 10.17 -20.67 -18.73
N PRO A 126 8.86 -20.35 -18.82
CA PRO A 126 8.34 -19.05 -18.43
C PRO A 126 8.63 -18.74 -16.96
N VAL A 127 9.04 -17.50 -16.69
CA VAL A 127 9.51 -17.08 -15.35
C VAL A 127 8.49 -17.27 -14.24
N ASP A 128 7.21 -17.13 -14.53
CA ASP A 128 6.13 -17.29 -13.55
C ASP A 128 5.91 -18.74 -13.08
N LEU A 129 6.34 -19.75 -13.85
CA LEU A 129 6.34 -21.16 -13.40
C LEU A 129 7.38 -21.49 -12.34
N VAL A 130 8.41 -20.66 -12.18
CA VAL A 130 9.54 -20.93 -11.28
C VAL A 130 9.70 -19.89 -10.17
N THR A 131 8.96 -18.77 -10.23
CA THR A 131 8.97 -17.70 -9.23
C THR A 131 7.69 -17.69 -8.40
N ALA A 132 7.83 -17.48 -7.08
CA ALA A 132 6.69 -17.45 -6.17
C ALA A 132 5.83 -16.19 -6.36
N SER A 133 4.51 -16.32 -6.20
CA SER A 133 3.61 -15.18 -6.18
C SER A 133 3.76 -14.38 -4.88
N GLY A 134 3.30 -13.12 -4.91
CA GLY A 134 3.32 -12.24 -3.73
C GLY A 134 2.36 -12.69 -2.63
N SER A 135 1.20 -13.21 -3.01
CA SER A 135 0.20 -13.70 -2.05
C SER A 135 0.40 -15.16 -1.64
N GLY A 136 1.07 -15.97 -2.47
CA GLY A 136 1.07 -17.42 -2.39
C GLY A 136 -0.26 -18.06 -2.77
N LEU A 137 -1.20 -17.27 -3.31
CA LEU A 137 -2.57 -17.65 -3.64
C LEU A 137 -2.97 -17.31 -5.07
N ASP A 138 -2.03 -16.86 -5.92
CA ASP A 138 -2.29 -16.44 -7.29
C ASP A 138 -3.02 -17.53 -8.08
N PRO A 139 -4.28 -17.33 -8.52
CA PRO A 139 -5.04 -18.35 -9.25
C PRO A 139 -4.56 -18.50 -10.70
N ASP A 140 -3.74 -17.56 -11.18
CA ASP A 140 -3.43 -17.38 -12.58
C ASP A 140 -1.99 -17.78 -12.92
N ILE A 141 -1.79 -18.23 -14.15
CA ILE A 141 -0.50 -18.36 -14.83
C ILE A 141 -0.52 -17.57 -16.13
N SER A 142 0.65 -17.22 -16.63
CA SER A 142 0.76 -16.61 -17.94
C SER A 142 0.29 -17.54 -19.06
N VAL A 143 -0.13 -16.98 -20.18
CA VAL A 143 -0.52 -17.76 -21.37
C VAL A 143 0.67 -18.62 -21.85
N ALA A 144 1.89 -18.08 -21.81
CA ALA A 144 3.11 -18.84 -22.12
C ALA A 144 3.28 -20.05 -21.19
N ALA A 145 3.04 -19.86 -19.89
CA ALA A 145 3.12 -20.92 -18.88
C ALA A 145 2.07 -22.01 -19.10
N ALA A 146 0.86 -21.66 -19.53
CA ALA A 146 -0.17 -22.62 -19.88
C ALA A 146 0.26 -23.44 -21.10
N TYR A 147 0.65 -22.79 -22.20
CA TYR A 147 1.10 -23.49 -23.41
C TYR A 147 2.38 -24.30 -23.22
N HIS A 148 3.29 -23.89 -22.32
CA HIS A 148 4.49 -24.68 -21.98
C HIS A 148 4.11 -26.04 -21.41
N GLN A 149 3.01 -26.17 -20.68
CA GLN A 149 2.54 -27.38 -20.02
C GLN A 149 1.67 -28.29 -20.89
N VAL A 150 1.17 -27.81 -22.05
CA VAL A 150 0.27 -28.57 -22.94
C VAL A 150 0.80 -29.97 -23.31
N PRO A 151 2.08 -30.14 -23.75
CA PRO A 151 2.57 -31.45 -24.18
C PRO A 151 2.50 -32.49 -23.06
N ARG A 152 2.86 -32.09 -21.83
CA ARG A 152 2.80 -32.94 -20.66
C ARG A 152 1.38 -33.37 -20.34
N VAL A 153 0.44 -32.40 -20.25
CA VAL A 153 -0.96 -32.63 -19.89
C VAL A 153 -1.64 -33.51 -20.93
N ALA A 154 -1.45 -33.22 -22.23
CA ALA A 154 -2.01 -34.00 -23.32
C ALA A 154 -1.57 -35.46 -23.25
N ARG A 155 -0.25 -35.71 -23.09
CA ARG A 155 0.30 -37.07 -22.93
C ARG A 155 -0.27 -37.78 -21.70
N MET A 156 -0.38 -37.13 -20.55
CA MET A 156 -0.85 -37.73 -19.31
C MET A 156 -2.35 -38.02 -19.31
N ARG A 157 -3.11 -37.35 -20.16
CA ARG A 157 -4.56 -37.52 -20.31
C ARG A 157 -4.93 -38.37 -21.55
N ASN A 158 -3.97 -38.79 -22.38
CA ASN A 158 -4.19 -39.45 -23.67
C ASN A 158 -5.06 -38.62 -24.61
N LEU A 159 -4.85 -37.30 -24.63
CA LEU A 159 -5.51 -36.34 -25.52
C LEU A 159 -4.49 -35.85 -26.57
N SER A 160 -4.99 -35.34 -27.70
CA SER A 160 -4.10 -34.66 -28.66
C SER A 160 -3.71 -33.26 -28.12
N GLU A 161 -2.52 -32.78 -28.50
CA GLU A 161 -2.08 -31.45 -28.09
C GLU A 161 -3.02 -30.36 -28.63
N GLU A 162 -3.58 -30.54 -29.84
CA GLU A 162 -4.52 -29.56 -30.44
C GLU A 162 -5.78 -29.39 -29.59
N VAL A 163 -6.26 -30.48 -29.00
CA VAL A 163 -7.43 -30.46 -28.12
C VAL A 163 -7.13 -29.68 -26.84
N VAL A 164 -6.00 -29.95 -26.23
CA VAL A 164 -5.58 -29.27 -24.99
C VAL A 164 -5.23 -27.80 -25.27
N GLN A 165 -4.60 -27.51 -26.45
CA GLN A 165 -4.36 -26.14 -26.87
C GLN A 165 -5.66 -25.35 -27.10
N GLY A 166 -6.65 -25.99 -27.74
CA GLY A 166 -7.98 -25.39 -27.94
C GLY A 166 -8.68 -25.10 -26.59
N LEU A 167 -8.54 -26.01 -25.62
CA LEU A 167 -9.06 -25.78 -24.28
C LEU A 167 -8.37 -24.58 -23.62
N VAL A 168 -7.04 -24.52 -23.61
CA VAL A 168 -6.29 -23.37 -23.09
C VAL A 168 -6.76 -22.08 -23.76
N ALA A 169 -6.88 -22.06 -25.09
CA ALA A 169 -7.32 -20.86 -25.84
C ALA A 169 -8.70 -20.36 -25.40
N GLY A 170 -9.61 -21.28 -25.00
CA GLY A 170 -10.94 -20.94 -24.50
C GLY A 170 -10.94 -20.34 -23.10
N TYR A 171 -9.86 -20.52 -22.34
CA TYR A 171 -9.70 -20.03 -20.96
C TYR A 171 -8.71 -18.89 -20.83
N ILE A 172 -8.21 -18.33 -21.95
CA ILE A 172 -7.37 -17.13 -21.91
C ILE A 172 -8.23 -15.91 -21.58
N GLU A 173 -7.94 -15.30 -20.46
CA GLU A 173 -8.43 -13.98 -20.11
C GLU A 173 -7.47 -12.91 -20.67
N GLY A 174 -7.96 -12.05 -21.54
CA GLY A 174 -7.20 -10.92 -22.07
C GLY A 174 -7.06 -9.80 -21.05
N ARG A 175 -6.37 -8.71 -21.44
CA ARG A 175 -6.31 -7.48 -20.64
C ARG A 175 -7.70 -6.89 -20.44
N GLU A 176 -8.00 -6.46 -19.22
CA GLU A 176 -9.26 -5.79 -18.93
C GLU A 176 -9.35 -4.47 -19.71
N PHE A 177 -10.50 -4.28 -20.37
CA PHE A 177 -10.73 -3.17 -21.31
C PHE A 177 -9.65 -3.06 -22.41
N GLY A 178 -8.88 -4.13 -22.67
CA GLY A 178 -7.76 -4.14 -23.60
C GLY A 178 -6.49 -3.39 -23.13
N ILE A 179 -6.48 -2.86 -21.91
CA ILE A 179 -5.43 -1.97 -21.40
C ILE A 179 -4.80 -2.51 -20.11
N PHE A 180 -5.63 -2.94 -19.14
CA PHE A 180 -5.16 -3.22 -17.79
C PHE A 180 -4.69 -4.66 -17.62
N GLY A 181 -3.55 -4.81 -16.96
CA GLY A 181 -2.97 -6.10 -16.55
C GLY A 181 -2.40 -6.93 -17.67
N GLU A 182 -2.20 -8.22 -17.39
CA GLU A 182 -1.61 -9.17 -18.32
C GLU A 182 -2.62 -10.21 -18.81
N PRO A 183 -2.47 -10.73 -20.04
CA PRO A 183 -3.18 -11.92 -20.47
C PRO A 183 -2.80 -13.12 -19.57
N ARG A 184 -3.80 -13.86 -19.10
CA ARG A 184 -3.62 -14.91 -18.10
C ARG A 184 -4.59 -16.08 -18.28
N VAL A 185 -4.33 -17.16 -17.57
CA VAL A 185 -5.20 -18.33 -17.54
C VAL A 185 -5.41 -18.76 -16.10
N ASN A 186 -6.67 -18.86 -15.68
CA ASN A 186 -7.05 -19.35 -14.36
C ASN A 186 -6.88 -20.87 -14.29
N VAL A 187 -5.99 -21.33 -13.41
CA VAL A 187 -5.57 -22.72 -13.33
C VAL A 187 -6.67 -23.63 -12.81
N LEU A 188 -7.44 -23.21 -11.80
CA LEU A 188 -8.53 -24.00 -11.26
C LEU A 188 -9.63 -24.22 -12.30
N SER A 189 -10.08 -23.15 -12.93
CA SER A 189 -11.13 -23.20 -13.97
C SER A 189 -10.70 -24.07 -15.17
N LEU A 190 -9.43 -23.93 -15.59
CA LEU A 190 -8.88 -24.75 -16.68
C LEU A 190 -8.83 -26.24 -16.30
N ASN A 191 -8.41 -26.59 -15.07
CA ASN A 191 -8.33 -27.99 -14.62
C ASN A 191 -9.70 -28.63 -14.42
N LEU A 192 -10.71 -27.88 -13.95
CA LEU A 192 -12.11 -28.35 -13.89
C LEU A 192 -12.62 -28.69 -15.30
N ALA A 193 -12.44 -27.79 -16.25
CA ALA A 193 -12.83 -28.03 -17.64
C ALA A 193 -12.08 -29.19 -18.29
N LEU A 194 -10.84 -29.43 -17.89
CA LEU A 194 -10.02 -30.57 -18.36
C LEU A 194 -10.58 -31.90 -17.81
N ASP A 195 -11.09 -31.92 -16.57
CA ASP A 195 -11.74 -33.11 -16.00
C ASP A 195 -13.08 -33.37 -16.70
N ASP A 196 -13.90 -32.34 -16.97
CA ASP A 196 -15.16 -32.44 -17.73
C ASP A 196 -14.93 -33.02 -19.11
N LEU A 197 -13.90 -32.53 -19.82
CA LEU A 197 -13.53 -33.03 -21.14
C LEU A 197 -13.16 -34.52 -21.12
N SER A 198 -12.44 -34.93 -20.08
CA SER A 198 -12.04 -36.34 -19.91
C SER A 198 -13.24 -37.26 -19.57
N ALA A 199 -14.25 -36.73 -18.86
CA ALA A 199 -15.47 -37.48 -18.48
C ALA A 199 -16.42 -37.70 -19.69
N GLN A 200 -16.46 -36.75 -20.63
CA GLN A 200 -17.38 -36.79 -21.78
C GLN A 200 -16.90 -37.72 -22.92
N GLY A 201 -15.66 -38.19 -22.89
CA GLY A 201 -15.06 -39.00 -23.95
C GLY A 201 -14.76 -38.19 -25.22
N THR A 202 -13.84 -38.69 -26.07
CA THR A 202 -13.31 -37.98 -27.26
C THR A 202 -14.31 -37.73 -28.41
N GLY A 203 -15.62 -37.80 -28.15
CA GLY A 203 -16.68 -37.92 -29.20
C GLY A 203 -17.37 -36.63 -29.63
N SER A 204 -17.18 -35.50 -28.94
CA SER A 204 -17.93 -34.27 -29.29
C SER A 204 -17.04 -33.01 -29.19
N GLN A 205 -16.29 -32.73 -30.24
CA GLN A 205 -15.51 -31.52 -30.36
C GLN A 205 -15.92 -30.66 -31.55
N THR A 206 -17.10 -30.08 -31.48
CA THR A 206 -17.45 -28.97 -32.37
C THR A 206 -17.58 -27.71 -31.52
N GLY A 207 -16.49 -26.91 -31.46
CA GLY A 207 -16.57 -25.57 -30.85
C GLY A 207 -15.37 -25.03 -30.09
N ASN A 208 -14.27 -25.79 -29.92
CA ASN A 208 -13.08 -25.19 -29.27
C ASN A 208 -12.48 -24.10 -30.16
N PRO A 209 -12.13 -22.91 -29.61
CA PRO A 209 -11.47 -21.89 -30.38
C PRO A 209 -10.14 -22.40 -30.94
N SER A 210 -9.76 -21.91 -32.11
CA SER A 210 -8.46 -22.24 -32.71
C SER A 210 -7.33 -21.74 -31.77
N PRO A 211 -6.24 -22.49 -31.65
CA PRO A 211 -5.07 -22.04 -30.87
C PRO A 211 -4.61 -20.66 -31.31
N VAL A 212 -4.43 -19.75 -30.37
CA VAL A 212 -3.92 -18.40 -30.61
C VAL A 212 -2.40 -18.48 -30.64
N PRO A 213 -1.72 -18.07 -31.74
CA PRO A 213 -0.27 -18.03 -31.76
C PRO A 213 0.27 -17.11 -30.67
N LEU A 214 1.26 -17.56 -29.86
CA LEU A 214 1.88 -16.74 -28.81
C LEU A 214 2.47 -15.43 -29.38
N SER A 215 2.96 -15.46 -30.60
CA SER A 215 3.47 -14.28 -31.31
C SER A 215 2.41 -13.19 -31.55
N SER A 216 1.11 -13.51 -31.47
CA SER A 216 0.04 -12.50 -31.58
C SER A 216 -0.02 -11.56 -30.37
N TYR A 217 0.64 -11.91 -29.28
CA TYR A 217 0.78 -11.07 -28.10
C TYR A 217 2.09 -10.28 -28.08
N ASP A 218 2.97 -10.47 -29.08
CA ASP A 218 4.25 -9.80 -29.16
C ASP A 218 4.04 -8.35 -29.64
N GLU A 219 4.31 -7.41 -28.78
CA GLU A 219 4.41 -5.99 -29.12
C GLU A 219 5.88 -5.57 -29.01
N ALA A 220 6.38 -4.82 -29.98
CA ALA A 220 7.73 -4.26 -29.91
C ALA A 220 7.82 -3.31 -28.70
N PRO A 221 8.62 -3.63 -27.67
CA PRO A 221 8.67 -2.82 -26.49
C PRO A 221 9.40 -1.49 -26.76
N VAL A 222 8.85 -0.39 -26.23
CA VAL A 222 9.51 0.92 -26.20
C VAL A 222 10.07 1.13 -24.78
N LEU A 223 11.38 1.26 -24.66
CA LEU A 223 12.07 1.32 -23.34
C LEU A 223 11.76 0.10 -22.45
N GLY A 224 11.57 -1.07 -23.05
CA GLY A 224 11.24 -2.31 -22.33
C GLY A 224 9.77 -2.46 -21.95
N MET A 225 8.93 -1.47 -22.19
CA MET A 225 7.49 -1.46 -21.87
C MET A 225 6.63 -1.64 -23.14
N ARG A 226 5.53 -2.37 -23.01
CA ARG A 226 4.55 -2.55 -24.09
C ARG A 226 3.64 -1.32 -24.22
N GLY A 227 2.94 -1.20 -25.35
CA GLY A 227 2.02 -0.10 -25.60
C GLY A 227 0.93 0.03 -24.54
N ALA A 228 0.37 -1.09 -24.07
CA ALA A 228 -0.62 -1.12 -23.01
C ALA A 228 -0.10 -0.54 -21.68
N ASP A 229 1.16 -0.81 -21.32
CA ASP A 229 1.78 -0.27 -20.10
C ASP A 229 1.88 1.26 -20.15
N TRP A 230 2.29 1.80 -21.30
CA TRP A 230 2.34 3.25 -21.50
C TRP A 230 0.97 3.90 -21.45
N ILE A 231 -0.04 3.26 -22.05
CA ILE A 231 -1.43 3.76 -22.04
C ILE A 231 -1.95 3.79 -20.60
N GLN A 232 -1.70 2.74 -19.83
CA GLN A 232 -2.12 2.66 -18.42
C GLN A 232 -1.48 3.77 -17.57
N LEU A 233 -0.18 4.03 -17.70
CA LEU A 233 0.50 5.11 -16.99
C LEU A 233 -0.02 6.50 -17.41
N ILE A 234 -0.17 6.74 -18.71
CA ILE A 234 -0.71 8.01 -19.24
C ILE A 234 -2.14 8.22 -18.73
N LEU A 235 -2.97 7.18 -18.77
CA LEU A 235 -4.36 7.24 -18.28
C LEU A 235 -4.41 7.56 -16.79
N PHE A 236 -3.51 6.96 -15.98
CA PHE A 236 -3.41 7.24 -14.54
C PHE A 236 -3.18 8.74 -14.28
N PHE A 237 -2.18 9.33 -14.92
CA PHE A 237 -1.88 10.75 -14.75
C PHE A 237 -2.97 11.66 -15.33
N ALA A 238 -3.60 11.27 -16.44
CA ALA A 238 -4.69 12.04 -17.06
C ALA A 238 -5.94 12.05 -16.15
N VAL A 239 -6.36 10.90 -15.64
CA VAL A 239 -7.49 10.79 -14.71
C VAL A 239 -7.19 11.51 -13.41
N GLY A 240 -5.98 11.32 -12.85
CA GLY A 240 -5.52 12.05 -11.67
C GLY A 240 -5.60 13.56 -11.86
N ALA A 241 -5.04 14.09 -12.95
CA ALA A 241 -5.09 15.51 -13.26
C ALA A 241 -6.54 16.06 -13.40
N ALA A 242 -7.43 15.28 -14.02
CA ALA A 242 -8.85 15.65 -14.14
C ALA A 242 -9.57 15.72 -12.79
N LEU A 243 -9.22 14.84 -11.85
CA LEU A 243 -9.86 14.76 -10.52
C LEU A 243 -9.32 15.77 -9.51
N ILE A 244 -8.06 16.21 -9.60
CA ILE A 244 -7.41 17.12 -8.64
C ILE A 244 -8.21 18.41 -8.43
N VAL A 245 -8.68 19.04 -9.50
CA VAL A 245 -9.36 20.33 -9.45
C VAL A 245 -10.74 20.24 -8.79
N PRO A 246 -11.66 19.36 -9.23
CA PRO A 246 -12.98 19.24 -8.60
C PRO A 246 -12.87 18.73 -7.15
N LEU A 247 -12.01 17.74 -6.89
CA LEU A 247 -11.83 17.18 -5.56
C LEU A 247 -11.22 18.20 -4.58
N GLY A 248 -10.14 18.89 -4.98
CA GLY A 248 -9.54 19.93 -4.13
C GLY A 248 -10.45 21.13 -3.90
N GLY A 249 -11.32 21.47 -4.89
CA GLY A 249 -12.35 22.47 -4.71
C GLY A 249 -13.47 22.03 -3.76
N PHE A 250 -13.84 20.77 -3.76
CA PHE A 250 -14.76 20.16 -2.81
C PHE A 250 -14.18 20.16 -1.39
N MET A 251 -12.94 19.70 -1.24
CA MET A 251 -12.24 19.66 0.05
C MET A 251 -12.09 21.04 0.68
N GLU A 252 -11.73 22.07 -0.10
CA GLU A 252 -11.67 23.47 0.38
C GLU A 252 -13.01 23.92 0.96
N LYS A 253 -14.10 23.64 0.24
CA LYS A 253 -15.44 24.03 0.71
C LYS A 253 -15.82 23.35 2.02
N VAL A 254 -15.60 22.02 2.12
CA VAL A 254 -15.92 21.27 3.35
C VAL A 254 -15.07 21.77 4.52
N LEU A 255 -13.74 21.89 4.35
CA LEU A 255 -12.82 22.31 5.40
C LEU A 255 -13.12 23.74 5.90
N THR A 256 -13.57 24.63 4.99
CA THR A 256 -13.96 26.00 5.35
C THR A 256 -15.42 26.13 5.79
N GLY A 257 -16.20 25.05 5.83
CA GLY A 257 -17.61 25.04 6.24
C GLY A 257 -18.58 25.64 5.23
N LYS A 258 -18.19 25.74 3.95
CA LYS A 258 -19.04 26.20 2.87
C LYS A 258 -19.94 25.07 2.37
N PRO A 259 -21.16 25.37 1.89
CA PRO A 259 -22.06 24.34 1.36
C PRO A 259 -21.49 23.65 0.11
N THR A 260 -21.76 22.36 0.02
CA THR A 260 -21.38 21.49 -1.11
C THR A 260 -22.61 20.71 -1.58
N PHE A 261 -22.51 20.01 -2.71
CA PHE A 261 -23.58 19.13 -3.20
C PHE A 261 -23.89 17.95 -2.24
N LEU A 262 -22.92 17.54 -1.40
CA LEU A 262 -23.11 16.51 -0.37
C LEU A 262 -23.60 17.06 0.98
N SER A 263 -23.69 18.38 1.16
CA SER A 263 -24.13 19.00 2.41
C SER A 263 -25.50 18.54 2.92
N PRO A 264 -26.49 18.15 2.08
CA PRO A 264 -27.73 17.55 2.57
C PRO A 264 -27.53 16.28 3.39
N VAL A 265 -26.50 15.47 3.08
CA VAL A 265 -26.16 14.23 3.76
C VAL A 265 -25.10 14.47 4.85
N THR A 266 -23.97 15.06 4.49
CA THR A 266 -22.83 15.24 5.41
C THR A 266 -23.07 16.30 6.47
N GLY A 267 -23.88 17.31 6.19
CA GLY A 267 -24.18 18.39 7.13
C GLY A 267 -24.94 17.93 8.39
N PRO A 268 -25.99 17.11 8.29
CA PRO A 268 -26.62 16.49 9.45
C PRO A 268 -25.67 15.64 10.28
N LEU A 269 -24.80 14.84 9.63
CA LEU A 269 -23.81 14.01 10.30
C LEU A 269 -22.75 14.83 11.04
N GLU A 270 -22.22 15.90 10.40
CA GLU A 270 -21.32 16.86 11.05
C GLU A 270 -21.97 17.47 12.30
N ARG A 271 -23.20 17.96 12.18
CA ARG A 271 -23.93 18.54 13.31
C ARG A 271 -24.20 17.52 14.41
N TRP A 272 -24.52 16.28 14.07
CA TRP A 272 -24.71 15.20 15.04
C TRP A 272 -23.43 14.91 15.82
N CYS A 273 -22.29 14.78 15.15
CA CYS A 273 -21.00 14.58 15.81
C CYS A 273 -20.61 15.75 16.73
N LEU A 274 -20.71 17.00 16.24
CA LEU A 274 -20.27 18.18 16.99
C LEU A 274 -21.21 18.50 18.16
N LYS A 275 -22.54 18.44 17.96
CA LYS A 275 -23.51 18.67 19.04
C LYS A 275 -23.47 17.55 20.10
N GLY A 276 -23.38 16.28 19.66
CA GLY A 276 -23.27 15.12 20.55
C GLY A 276 -22.04 15.17 21.45
N SER A 277 -20.95 15.74 20.96
CA SER A 277 -19.70 15.90 21.72
C SER A 277 -19.62 17.20 22.54
N GLY A 278 -20.59 18.10 22.37
CA GLY A 278 -20.58 19.40 23.02
C GLY A 278 -19.59 20.42 22.43
N VAL A 279 -19.08 20.16 21.23
CA VAL A 279 -18.15 21.05 20.53
C VAL A 279 -18.91 22.14 19.79
N LYS A 280 -18.53 23.39 20.00
CA LYS A 280 -19.09 24.54 19.27
C LYS A 280 -18.23 24.84 18.06
N ALA A 281 -18.82 24.81 16.87
CA ALA A 281 -18.13 25.01 15.62
C ALA A 281 -17.47 26.42 15.47
N GLY A 282 -17.93 27.41 16.22
CA GLY A 282 -17.37 28.75 16.21
C GLY A 282 -16.24 29.02 17.21
N GLU A 283 -15.95 28.09 18.11
CA GLU A 283 -14.84 28.23 19.05
C GLU A 283 -13.53 27.85 18.37
N GLU A 284 -12.53 28.71 18.45
CA GLU A 284 -11.20 28.45 17.89
C GLU A 284 -10.16 28.20 19.00
N MET A 285 -9.13 27.43 18.68
CA MET A 285 -8.06 27.03 19.58
C MET A 285 -6.75 27.73 19.21
N ASP A 286 -5.96 28.10 20.21
CA ASP A 286 -4.54 28.36 20.01
C ASP A 286 -3.78 27.04 19.76
N TRP A 287 -2.55 27.14 19.32
CA TRP A 287 -1.77 25.95 18.92
C TRP A 287 -1.54 24.97 20.10
N LYS A 288 -1.47 25.45 21.35
CA LYS A 288 -1.24 24.60 22.53
C LYS A 288 -2.48 23.77 22.88
N VAL A 289 -3.65 24.43 22.90
CA VAL A 289 -4.94 23.75 23.13
C VAL A 289 -5.22 22.75 21.98
N PHE A 290 -4.92 23.12 20.74
CA PHE A 290 -5.03 22.23 19.58
C PHE A 290 -4.12 21.00 19.72
N ALA A 291 -2.85 21.21 20.11
CA ALA A 291 -1.89 20.12 20.33
C ALA A 291 -2.33 19.18 21.47
N VAL A 292 -2.81 19.74 22.60
CA VAL A 292 -3.32 18.94 23.71
C VAL A 292 -4.57 18.14 23.29
N ALA A 293 -5.51 18.73 22.53
CA ALA A 293 -6.66 18.03 22.03
C ALA A 293 -6.26 16.84 21.13
N MET A 294 -5.32 17.05 20.21
CA MET A 294 -4.76 16.02 19.36
C MET A 294 -4.12 14.88 20.18
N MET A 295 -3.31 15.20 21.18
CA MET A 295 -2.63 14.18 21.98
C MET A 295 -3.58 13.38 22.89
N VAL A 296 -4.59 14.02 23.47
CA VAL A 296 -5.66 13.33 24.22
C VAL A 296 -6.42 12.37 23.29
N PHE A 297 -6.74 12.82 22.08
CA PHE A 297 -7.40 11.97 21.09
C PHE A 297 -6.51 10.79 20.65
N ALA A 298 -5.22 11.03 20.42
CA ALA A 298 -4.25 10.00 20.07
C ALA A 298 -4.16 8.90 21.14
N ALA A 299 -4.16 9.27 22.41
CA ALA A 299 -4.16 8.30 23.50
C ALA A 299 -5.39 7.37 23.47
N ILE A 300 -6.57 7.90 23.15
CA ILE A 300 -7.80 7.10 22.98
C ILE A 300 -7.69 6.22 21.73
N CYS A 301 -7.18 6.76 20.64
CA CYS A 301 -6.95 6.03 19.39
C CYS A 301 -5.96 4.86 19.53
N ILE A 302 -5.03 4.92 20.47
CA ILE A 302 -4.13 3.80 20.81
C ILE A 302 -4.82 2.82 21.77
N LEU A 303 -5.44 3.34 22.83
CA LEU A 303 -6.00 2.51 23.91
C LEU A 303 -7.12 1.59 23.41
N VAL A 304 -8.03 2.10 22.58
CA VAL A 304 -9.22 1.33 22.17
C VAL A 304 -8.86 0.15 21.25
N PRO A 305 -8.07 0.31 20.15
CA PRO A 305 -7.63 -0.84 19.36
C PRO A 305 -6.79 -1.84 20.15
N PHE A 306 -5.98 -1.39 21.10
CA PHE A 306 -5.24 -2.28 22.01
C PHE A 306 -6.21 -3.16 22.80
N LEU A 307 -7.20 -2.57 23.48
CA LEU A 307 -8.18 -3.31 24.28
C LEU A 307 -9.07 -4.23 23.42
N LEU A 308 -9.44 -3.81 22.21
CA LEU A 308 -10.23 -4.67 21.30
C LEU A 308 -9.48 -5.94 20.93
N GLN A 309 -8.18 -5.87 20.65
CA GLN A 309 -7.33 -7.02 20.32
C GLN A 309 -7.16 -7.97 21.51
N GLU A 310 -6.95 -7.42 22.71
CA GLU A 310 -6.81 -8.22 23.95
C GLU A 310 -8.11 -8.94 24.35
N CYS A 311 -9.26 -8.33 24.06
CA CYS A 311 -10.56 -8.83 24.49
C CYS A 311 -11.35 -9.51 23.36
N GLN A 312 -10.84 -9.61 22.15
CA GLN A 312 -11.63 -10.04 20.97
C GLN A 312 -12.28 -11.40 21.10
N GLN A 313 -11.72 -12.32 21.89
CA GLN A 313 -12.30 -13.64 22.15
C GLN A 313 -13.69 -13.59 22.81
N PHE A 314 -14.00 -12.50 23.52
CA PHE A 314 -15.27 -12.29 24.22
C PHE A 314 -16.24 -11.42 23.43
N LEU A 315 -15.81 -10.89 22.29
CA LEU A 315 -16.57 -9.93 21.50
C LEU A 315 -17.30 -10.62 20.35
N PRO A 316 -18.43 -10.05 19.87
CA PRO A 316 -19.14 -10.57 18.71
C PRO A 316 -18.34 -10.41 17.41
N LEU A 317 -18.86 -10.99 16.32
CA LEU A 317 -18.22 -10.95 14.99
C LEU A 317 -16.80 -11.57 14.97
N ASN A 318 -16.66 -12.70 15.68
CA ASN A 318 -15.45 -13.53 15.67
C ASN A 318 -15.82 -14.98 15.20
N PRO A 319 -16.20 -15.15 13.91
CA PRO A 319 -16.67 -16.45 13.43
C PRO A 319 -15.58 -17.53 13.38
N ALA A 320 -14.31 -17.13 13.33
CA ALA A 320 -13.16 -18.04 13.37
C ALA A 320 -12.72 -18.42 14.80
N GLY A 321 -13.35 -17.87 15.84
CA GLY A 321 -13.03 -18.17 17.25
C GLY A 321 -11.62 -17.76 17.67
N LEU A 322 -11.11 -16.66 17.12
CA LEU A 322 -9.75 -16.17 17.36
C LEU A 322 -9.55 -15.76 18.83
N GLY A 323 -8.43 -16.16 19.41
CA GLY A 323 -7.99 -15.78 20.76
C GLY A 323 -7.47 -14.34 20.87
N PRO A 324 -6.98 -13.92 22.07
CA PRO A 324 -6.36 -12.61 22.26
C PRO A 324 -5.07 -12.52 21.44
N VAL A 325 -4.78 -11.33 20.93
CA VAL A 325 -3.47 -11.03 20.31
C VAL A 325 -2.44 -10.80 21.42
N PRO A 326 -1.18 -11.26 21.33
CA PRO A 326 -0.14 -10.97 22.32
C PRO A 326 0.00 -9.47 22.59
N TRP A 327 0.19 -9.10 23.87
CA TRP A 327 0.13 -7.70 24.31
C TRP A 327 1.12 -6.75 23.62
N ASP A 328 2.32 -7.20 23.35
CA ASP A 328 3.35 -6.40 22.68
C ASP A 328 2.99 -6.18 21.20
N LEU A 329 2.41 -7.16 20.57
CA LEU A 329 1.89 -7.09 19.20
C LEU A 329 0.62 -6.24 19.13
N SER A 330 -0.29 -6.37 20.12
CA SER A 330 -1.48 -5.51 20.26
C SER A 330 -1.10 -4.04 20.45
N LEU A 331 -0.07 -3.75 21.26
CA LEU A 331 0.45 -2.40 21.46
C LEU A 331 1.07 -1.85 20.18
N ASN A 332 1.91 -2.64 19.51
CA ASN A 332 2.52 -2.25 18.24
C ASN A 332 1.46 -1.90 17.21
N THR A 333 0.48 -2.78 17.03
CA THR A 333 -0.65 -2.61 16.09
C THR A 333 -1.47 -1.37 16.43
N ALA A 334 -1.81 -1.16 17.70
CA ALA A 334 -2.60 -0.01 18.12
C ALA A 334 -1.87 1.33 17.86
N VAL A 335 -0.58 1.41 18.17
CA VAL A 335 0.26 2.58 17.84
C VAL A 335 0.37 2.75 16.33
N SER A 336 0.61 1.67 15.61
CA SER A 336 0.77 1.66 14.17
C SER A 336 -0.45 2.25 13.44
N PHE A 337 -1.65 1.79 13.78
CA PHE A 337 -2.88 2.30 13.15
C PHE A 337 -3.24 3.73 13.60
N ALA A 338 -3.03 4.06 14.87
CA ALA A 338 -3.26 5.42 15.38
C ALA A 338 -2.32 6.46 14.75
N THR A 339 -1.10 6.06 14.36
CA THR A 339 -0.10 6.93 13.72
C THR A 339 -0.21 7.00 12.20
N ASN A 340 -1.17 6.33 11.58
CA ASN A 340 -1.34 6.20 10.12
C ASN A 340 -0.21 5.40 9.45
N THR A 341 0.53 4.59 10.20
CA THR A 341 1.61 3.76 9.66
C THR A 341 1.07 2.45 9.13
N ASN A 342 0.20 1.81 9.89
CA ASN A 342 -0.40 0.49 9.61
C ASN A 342 0.63 -0.63 9.36
N TRP A 343 1.82 -0.52 9.92
CA TRP A 343 2.79 -1.60 9.99
C TRP A 343 2.19 -2.80 10.71
N GLN A 344 2.32 -4.01 10.14
CA GLN A 344 1.74 -5.24 10.67
C GLN A 344 2.81 -6.32 10.83
N PHE A 345 2.94 -6.86 12.05
CA PHE A 345 3.76 -8.02 12.37
C PHE A 345 2.93 -9.29 12.61
N TYR A 346 1.69 -9.33 12.17
CA TYR A 346 0.76 -10.43 12.37
C TYR A 346 0.04 -10.75 11.05
N VAL A 347 -0.52 -11.95 10.98
CA VAL A 347 -1.36 -12.42 9.87
C VAL A 347 -2.81 -12.09 10.20
N PRO A 348 -3.42 -11.04 9.60
CA PRO A 348 -4.73 -10.55 10.01
C PRO A 348 -5.84 -11.60 9.97
N GLU A 349 -5.90 -12.39 8.88
CA GLU A 349 -6.91 -13.44 8.68
C GLU A 349 -6.84 -14.57 9.71
N ALA A 350 -5.68 -14.77 10.36
CA ALA A 350 -5.46 -15.77 11.40
C ALA A 350 -5.43 -15.18 12.82
N SER A 351 -5.42 -13.86 12.97
CA SER A 351 -5.13 -13.22 14.28
C SER A 351 -6.20 -12.25 14.74
N VAL A 352 -7.00 -11.66 13.83
CA VAL A 352 -7.84 -10.49 14.18
C VAL A 352 -9.30 -10.71 13.76
N SER A 353 -10.23 -10.55 14.71
CA SER A 353 -11.67 -10.71 14.49
C SER A 353 -12.27 -9.59 13.62
N PHE A 354 -13.42 -9.83 12.99
CA PHE A 354 -14.11 -8.83 12.16
C PHE A 354 -14.44 -7.56 12.94
N LEU A 355 -14.87 -7.68 14.21
CA LEU A 355 -15.15 -6.50 15.01
C LEU A 355 -13.88 -5.68 15.26
N THR A 356 -12.76 -6.32 15.55
CA THR A 356 -11.47 -5.65 15.72
C THR A 356 -11.02 -4.98 14.43
N GLN A 357 -11.17 -5.65 13.26
CA GLN A 357 -10.90 -5.05 11.96
C GLN A 357 -11.75 -3.79 11.69
N MET A 358 -13.07 -3.86 11.94
CA MET A 358 -14.01 -2.79 11.65
C MET A 358 -13.93 -1.64 12.66
N ALA A 359 -14.22 -1.93 13.95
CA ALA A 359 -14.36 -0.93 15.01
C ALA A 359 -13.01 -0.50 15.60
N GLY A 360 -11.97 -1.32 15.45
CA GLY A 360 -10.60 -0.99 15.83
C GLY A 360 -9.83 -0.38 14.68
N LEU A 361 -9.46 -1.19 13.67
CA LEU A 361 -8.47 -0.85 12.68
C LEU A 361 -9.02 0.08 11.58
N ALA A 362 -10.15 -0.25 10.94
CA ALA A 362 -10.74 0.59 9.90
C ALA A 362 -11.16 1.98 10.41
N VAL A 363 -11.59 2.10 11.67
CA VAL A 363 -11.84 3.39 12.31
C VAL A 363 -10.58 4.24 12.35
N GLN A 364 -9.43 3.63 12.71
CA GLN A 364 -8.16 4.36 12.74
C GLN A 364 -7.76 4.84 11.34
N ASN A 365 -8.06 4.10 10.27
CA ASN A 365 -7.79 4.54 8.91
C ASN A 365 -8.50 5.87 8.58
N PHE A 366 -9.73 6.08 9.07
CA PHE A 366 -10.39 7.38 8.97
C PHE A 366 -9.78 8.44 9.89
N LEU A 367 -9.57 8.09 11.16
CA LEU A 367 -9.24 9.07 12.21
C LEU A 367 -7.78 9.56 12.11
N SER A 368 -6.85 8.66 11.78
CA SER A 368 -5.43 9.01 11.62
C SER A 368 -5.18 9.90 10.40
N ALA A 369 -5.87 9.61 9.27
CA ALA A 369 -5.85 10.45 8.08
C ALA A 369 -6.51 11.83 8.35
N ALA A 370 -7.67 11.83 9.01
CA ALA A 370 -8.36 13.06 9.38
C ALA A 370 -7.54 13.94 10.34
N THR A 371 -6.77 13.33 11.25
CA THR A 371 -5.84 14.05 12.14
C THR A 371 -4.73 14.74 11.33
N GLY A 372 -4.15 14.05 10.34
CA GLY A 372 -3.16 14.64 9.43
C GLY A 372 -3.70 15.85 8.67
N MET A 373 -4.94 15.74 8.14
CA MET A 373 -5.62 16.86 7.47
C MET A 373 -5.88 18.02 8.42
N ALA A 374 -6.27 17.76 9.67
CA ALA A 374 -6.53 18.80 10.65
C ALA A 374 -5.25 19.59 10.98
N VAL A 375 -4.12 18.93 11.17
CA VAL A 375 -2.80 19.56 11.38
C VAL A 375 -2.38 20.39 10.15
N LEU A 376 -2.55 19.84 8.95
CA LEU A 376 -2.28 20.58 7.72
C LEU A 376 -3.11 21.87 7.62
N VAL A 377 -4.42 21.79 7.86
CA VAL A 377 -5.30 22.96 7.79
C VAL A 377 -4.91 24.01 8.84
N ALA A 378 -4.52 23.59 10.05
CA ALA A 378 -4.01 24.51 11.08
C ALA A 378 -2.75 25.27 10.58
N LEU A 379 -1.82 24.58 9.91
CA LEU A 379 -0.65 25.24 9.31
C LEU A 379 -1.03 26.19 8.15
N ILE A 380 -1.98 25.79 7.29
CA ILE A 380 -2.48 26.65 6.20
C ILE A 380 -3.13 27.92 6.76
N LEU A 381 -3.94 27.79 7.80
CA LEU A 381 -4.55 28.93 8.48
C LEU A 381 -3.50 29.84 9.10
N ALA A 382 -2.42 29.28 9.65
CA ALA A 382 -1.31 30.05 10.19
C ALA A 382 -0.58 30.89 9.10
N PHE A 383 -0.47 30.38 7.88
CA PHE A 383 0.08 31.15 6.76
C PHE A 383 -0.89 32.22 6.22
N SER A 384 -2.18 31.93 6.17
CA SER A 384 -3.18 32.83 5.56
C SER A 384 -3.67 33.95 6.47
N ARG A 385 -3.69 33.75 7.80
CA ARG A 385 -4.16 34.73 8.78
C ARG A 385 -3.13 35.82 9.09
N ARG A 386 -3.62 36.98 9.46
CA ARG A 386 -2.80 38.16 9.81
C ARG A 386 -2.90 38.44 11.31
N SER A 387 -1.76 38.42 12.04
CA SER A 387 -1.69 38.79 13.47
C SER A 387 -2.79 38.16 14.31
N ALA A 388 -3.07 36.87 14.09
CA ALA A 388 -4.06 36.12 14.84
C ALA A 388 -3.38 35.30 15.96
N SER A 389 -4.17 34.76 16.89
CA SER A 389 -3.70 33.92 17.99
C SER A 389 -4.20 32.47 17.87
N THR A 390 -5.12 32.19 16.94
CA THR A 390 -5.79 30.90 16.78
C THR A 390 -5.51 30.26 15.43
N ILE A 391 -5.50 28.93 15.40
CA ILE A 391 -5.20 28.13 14.20
C ILE A 391 -6.36 27.19 13.79
N GLY A 392 -7.58 27.49 14.24
CA GLY A 392 -8.79 26.71 14.01
C GLY A 392 -9.19 25.86 15.21
N ASN A 393 -10.07 24.89 15.00
CA ASN A 393 -10.54 23.96 16.04
C ASN A 393 -10.28 22.52 15.60
N PHE A 394 -9.49 21.77 16.37
CA PHE A 394 -9.11 20.39 16.07
C PHE A 394 -10.32 19.49 15.80
N TRP A 395 -11.33 19.53 16.67
CA TRP A 395 -12.51 18.67 16.57
C TRP A 395 -13.34 18.93 15.32
N VAL A 396 -13.52 20.19 14.99
CA VAL A 396 -14.26 20.61 13.78
C VAL A 396 -13.54 20.14 12.53
N LEU A 397 -12.21 20.35 12.47
CA LEU A 397 -11.40 19.95 11.33
C LEU A 397 -11.32 18.44 11.19
N LEU A 398 -11.21 17.69 12.31
CA LEU A 398 -11.24 16.24 12.33
C LEU A 398 -12.55 15.69 11.74
N VAL A 399 -13.70 16.16 12.24
CA VAL A 399 -15.02 15.70 11.76
C VAL A 399 -15.21 16.05 10.28
N ARG A 400 -14.86 17.26 9.85
CA ARG A 400 -14.95 17.67 8.44
C ARG A 400 -14.06 16.84 7.53
N SER A 401 -12.89 16.46 7.99
CA SER A 401 -12.00 15.58 7.24
C SER A 401 -12.61 14.19 7.05
N VAL A 402 -13.26 13.62 8.07
CA VAL A 402 -14.01 12.37 7.93
C VAL A 402 -15.18 12.54 6.95
N MET A 403 -15.88 13.70 6.96
CA MET A 403 -16.97 13.97 6.00
C MET A 403 -16.49 14.11 4.55
N ILE A 404 -15.21 14.35 4.32
CA ILE A 404 -14.60 14.29 2.98
C ILE A 404 -14.37 12.82 2.58
N LEU A 405 -13.73 12.04 3.44
CA LEU A 405 -13.29 10.69 3.13
C LEU A 405 -14.44 9.68 3.01
N LEU A 406 -15.42 9.77 3.92
CA LEU A 406 -16.48 8.76 4.04
C LEU A 406 -17.33 8.56 2.77
N PRO A 407 -17.87 9.60 2.10
CA PRO A 407 -18.67 9.38 0.89
C PRO A 407 -17.83 8.82 -0.27
N ILE A 408 -16.55 9.20 -0.38
CA ILE A 408 -15.65 8.69 -1.41
C ILE A 408 -15.35 7.20 -1.12
N ALA A 409 -15.11 6.86 0.17
CA ALA A 409 -14.86 5.49 0.59
C ALA A 409 -16.04 4.55 0.26
N VAL A 410 -17.30 5.00 0.41
CA VAL A 410 -18.48 4.19 0.01
C VAL A 410 -18.43 3.88 -1.48
N VAL A 411 -18.14 4.86 -2.32
CA VAL A 411 -18.08 4.67 -3.78
C VAL A 411 -16.95 3.71 -4.16
N ILE A 412 -15.75 3.91 -3.62
CA ILE A 412 -14.60 3.04 -3.90
C ILE A 412 -14.88 1.61 -3.42
N ALA A 413 -15.44 1.43 -2.21
CA ALA A 413 -15.77 0.10 -1.69
C ALA A 413 -16.73 -0.66 -2.63
N LEU A 414 -17.74 -0.01 -3.17
CA LEU A 414 -18.68 -0.64 -4.11
C LEU A 414 -18.02 -0.98 -5.45
N ILE A 415 -17.10 -0.14 -5.94
CA ILE A 415 -16.31 -0.45 -7.12
C ILE A 415 -15.43 -1.69 -6.84
N LEU A 416 -14.76 -1.76 -5.70
CA LEU A 416 -13.92 -2.91 -5.34
C LEU A 416 -14.74 -4.19 -5.21
N VAL A 417 -15.92 -4.15 -4.58
CA VAL A 417 -16.80 -5.32 -4.52
C VAL A 417 -17.24 -5.77 -5.91
N SER A 418 -17.54 -4.84 -6.81
CA SER A 418 -17.91 -5.21 -8.20
C SER A 418 -16.79 -5.97 -8.92
N GLN A 419 -15.54 -5.80 -8.49
CA GLN A 419 -14.37 -6.48 -9.04
C GLN A 419 -14.07 -7.83 -8.34
N GLY A 420 -14.70 -8.13 -7.21
CA GLY A 420 -14.51 -9.40 -6.49
C GLY A 420 -13.94 -9.24 -5.08
N THR A 421 -13.68 -8.03 -4.61
CA THR A 421 -13.26 -7.79 -3.22
C THR A 421 -14.36 -8.21 -2.27
N VAL A 422 -14.05 -9.07 -1.29
CA VAL A 422 -15.06 -9.66 -0.39
C VAL A 422 -15.64 -8.62 0.57
N GLN A 423 -16.96 -8.73 0.82
CA GLN A 423 -17.67 -7.87 1.77
C GLN A 423 -18.85 -8.64 2.39
N THR A 424 -18.57 -9.43 3.40
CA THR A 424 -19.55 -10.29 4.06
C THR A 424 -19.23 -10.43 5.56
N PHE A 425 -20.22 -10.83 6.36
CA PHE A 425 -20.01 -11.22 7.76
C PHE A 425 -19.99 -12.74 7.94
N ASN A 426 -20.05 -13.51 6.85
CA ASN A 426 -19.90 -14.94 6.88
C ASN A 426 -18.49 -15.35 7.31
N GLY A 427 -18.40 -16.48 8.02
CA GLY A 427 -17.11 -17.07 8.40
C GLY A 427 -16.39 -17.70 7.20
N PRO A 428 -15.22 -18.32 7.45
CA PRO A 428 -14.44 -18.99 6.42
C PRO A 428 -15.25 -20.08 5.72
N VAL A 429 -15.02 -20.25 4.42
CA VAL A 429 -15.62 -21.32 3.60
C VAL A 429 -14.60 -22.43 3.42
N THR A 430 -15.00 -23.67 3.69
CA THR A 430 -14.18 -24.87 3.43
C THR A 430 -14.54 -25.44 2.07
N VAL A 431 -13.54 -25.60 1.21
CA VAL A 431 -13.68 -26.11 -0.17
C VAL A 431 -12.87 -27.39 -0.33
N SER A 432 -13.30 -28.28 -1.21
CA SER A 432 -12.59 -29.51 -1.54
C SER A 432 -11.48 -29.24 -2.55
N LEU A 433 -10.29 -29.78 -2.31
CA LEU A 433 -9.19 -29.69 -3.28
C LEU A 433 -9.40 -30.69 -4.41
N LEU A 434 -9.19 -30.25 -5.65
CA LEU A 434 -9.25 -31.09 -6.84
C LEU A 434 -8.06 -32.07 -6.90
N ASP A 435 -6.89 -31.65 -6.43
CA ASP A 435 -5.67 -32.47 -6.31
C ASP A 435 -5.20 -32.42 -4.83
N PRO A 436 -5.52 -33.45 -4.01
CA PRO A 436 -5.12 -33.50 -2.61
C PRO A 436 -3.60 -33.43 -2.42
N VAL A 437 -3.12 -32.61 -1.48
CA VAL A 437 -1.70 -32.38 -1.21
C VAL A 437 -1.26 -32.99 0.11
N LYS A 438 0.03 -33.33 0.25
CA LYS A 438 0.61 -33.77 1.52
C LYS A 438 1.25 -32.59 2.23
N ASP A 439 1.04 -32.50 3.52
CA ASP A 439 1.76 -31.56 4.36
C ASP A 439 3.21 -32.03 4.62
N ARG A 440 3.99 -31.20 5.35
CA ARG A 440 5.38 -31.54 5.71
C ARG A 440 5.50 -32.80 6.58
N ALA A 441 4.46 -33.18 7.27
CA ALA A 441 4.40 -34.40 8.10
C ALA A 441 3.92 -35.61 7.30
N GLY A 442 3.52 -35.46 6.02
CA GLY A 442 3.03 -36.52 5.15
C GLY A 442 1.51 -36.75 5.26
N ALA A 443 0.77 -36.00 6.06
CA ALA A 443 -0.68 -36.09 6.16
C ALA A 443 -1.34 -35.54 4.89
N LEU A 444 -2.39 -36.23 4.42
CA LEU A 444 -3.12 -35.84 3.23
C LEU A 444 -4.11 -34.73 3.57
N ILE A 445 -4.00 -33.59 2.91
CA ILE A 445 -4.90 -32.46 2.99
C ILE A 445 -5.81 -32.49 1.77
N THR A 446 -7.11 -32.58 2.02
CA THR A 446 -8.16 -32.70 0.99
C THR A 446 -9.03 -31.45 0.90
N THR A 447 -8.84 -30.48 1.80
CA THR A 447 -9.66 -29.27 1.89
C THR A 447 -8.80 -28.02 2.04
N GLN A 448 -9.33 -26.90 1.58
CA GLN A 448 -8.75 -25.57 1.77
C GLN A 448 -9.77 -24.69 2.51
N SER A 449 -9.32 -23.98 3.54
CA SER A 449 -10.15 -23.01 4.26
C SER A 449 -9.91 -21.62 3.68
N ILE A 450 -10.95 -21.01 3.13
CA ILE A 450 -10.90 -19.68 2.48
C ILE A 450 -11.50 -18.66 3.45
N PRO A 451 -10.71 -17.73 4.03
CA PRO A 451 -11.21 -16.69 4.90
C PRO A 451 -12.01 -15.67 4.11
N LEU A 452 -13.12 -15.21 4.66
CA LEU A 452 -13.94 -14.14 4.14
C LEU A 452 -13.97 -12.98 5.15
N GLY A 453 -14.69 -11.90 4.84
CA GLY A 453 -14.91 -10.83 5.79
C GLY A 453 -15.38 -9.52 5.15
N PRO A 454 -15.61 -8.47 5.97
CA PRO A 454 -16.01 -7.14 5.50
C PRO A 454 -14.80 -6.32 5.02
N ALA A 455 -14.06 -6.86 4.02
CA ALA A 455 -12.76 -6.34 3.61
C ALA A 455 -12.87 -5.06 2.76
N ALA A 456 -13.77 -5.02 1.74
CA ALA A 456 -13.84 -3.89 0.81
C ALA A 456 -14.03 -2.53 1.50
N SER A 457 -14.80 -2.49 2.58
CA SER A 457 -15.01 -1.27 3.36
C SER A 457 -13.70 -0.77 4.02
N GLN A 458 -12.85 -1.67 4.51
CA GLN A 458 -11.55 -1.31 5.07
C GLN A 458 -10.56 -0.92 3.97
N ILE A 459 -10.51 -1.67 2.86
CA ILE A 459 -9.58 -1.42 1.76
C ILE A 459 -9.84 -0.04 1.13
N ALA A 460 -11.08 0.33 0.89
CA ALA A 460 -11.42 1.63 0.33
C ALA A 460 -10.85 2.79 1.16
N ILE A 461 -11.00 2.75 2.48
CA ILE A 461 -10.46 3.83 3.34
C ILE A 461 -8.95 3.72 3.54
N LYS A 462 -8.37 2.50 3.60
CA LYS A 462 -6.91 2.37 3.71
C LYS A 462 -6.19 3.02 2.54
N MET A 463 -6.76 2.94 1.33
CA MET A 463 -6.19 3.59 0.14
C MET A 463 -6.40 5.11 0.17
N LEU A 464 -7.63 5.57 0.38
CA LEU A 464 -7.94 7.01 0.43
C LEU A 464 -7.25 7.75 1.58
N GLY A 465 -7.08 7.09 2.72
CA GLY A 465 -6.40 7.63 3.90
C GLY A 465 -4.89 7.52 3.85
N THR A 466 -4.33 6.91 2.80
CA THR A 466 -2.90 6.56 2.70
C THR A 466 -2.41 5.86 3.98
N ASN A 467 -3.12 4.80 4.38
CA ASN A 467 -2.87 4.13 5.65
C ASN A 467 -1.95 2.91 5.48
N GLY A 468 -2.22 2.04 4.50
CA GLY A 468 -1.60 0.74 4.39
C GLY A 468 -2.20 -0.28 5.36
N GLY A 469 -1.48 -1.37 5.59
CA GLY A 469 -1.99 -2.55 6.26
C GLY A 469 -2.97 -3.33 5.38
N GLY A 470 -3.21 -4.59 5.69
CA GLY A 470 -4.14 -5.44 4.96
C GLY A 470 -5.27 -5.93 5.85
N PHE A 471 -6.40 -6.25 5.25
CA PHE A 471 -7.40 -7.13 5.84
C PHE A 471 -6.86 -8.57 5.86
N PHE A 472 -6.05 -8.90 4.83
CA PHE A 472 -5.27 -10.13 4.71
C PHE A 472 -3.77 -9.82 4.74
N ASN A 473 -2.94 -10.82 5.08
CA ASN A 473 -1.51 -10.65 5.31
C ASN A 473 -0.75 -10.19 4.05
N ALA A 474 -1.06 -10.78 2.89
CA ALA A 474 -0.44 -10.38 1.63
C ALA A 474 -0.87 -8.98 1.15
N ASN A 475 -1.72 -8.27 1.90
CA ASN A 475 -2.19 -6.94 1.60
C ASN A 475 -2.85 -6.86 0.21
N SER A 476 -2.60 -5.81 -0.59
CA SER A 476 -3.18 -5.69 -1.94
C SER A 476 -2.57 -6.65 -2.99
N ALA A 477 -1.60 -7.52 -2.62
CA ALA A 477 -1.27 -8.70 -3.40
C ALA A 477 -2.33 -9.82 -3.23
N HIS A 478 -3.06 -9.82 -2.11
CA HIS A 478 -4.11 -10.83 -1.86
C HIS A 478 -5.26 -10.69 -2.85
N PRO A 479 -5.71 -11.79 -3.51
CA PRO A 479 -6.74 -11.70 -4.53
C PRO A 479 -8.11 -11.20 -4.03
N PHE A 480 -8.42 -11.34 -2.74
CA PHE A 480 -9.65 -10.81 -2.16
C PHE A 480 -9.56 -9.33 -1.73
N GLU A 481 -8.38 -8.75 -1.71
CA GLU A 481 -8.25 -7.30 -1.53
C GLU A 481 -8.26 -6.57 -2.87
N ASN A 482 -7.47 -7.07 -3.82
CA ASN A 482 -7.24 -6.44 -5.11
C ASN A 482 -7.33 -7.50 -6.23
N PRO A 483 -8.56 -7.92 -6.59
CA PRO A 483 -8.78 -9.10 -7.43
C PRO A 483 -8.38 -8.90 -8.89
N THR A 484 -8.48 -7.69 -9.42
CA THR A 484 -8.35 -7.43 -10.86
C THR A 484 -7.36 -6.31 -11.18
N PRO A 485 -6.82 -6.25 -12.39
CA PRO A 485 -6.01 -5.11 -12.83
C PRO A 485 -6.73 -3.75 -12.76
N PHE A 486 -8.05 -3.72 -12.96
CA PHE A 486 -8.81 -2.50 -12.82
C PHE A 486 -8.96 -2.08 -11.34
N SER A 487 -9.17 -3.02 -10.42
CA SER A 487 -9.13 -2.71 -8.98
C SER A 487 -7.76 -2.16 -8.58
N ASN A 488 -6.65 -2.73 -9.10
CA ASN A 488 -5.29 -2.24 -8.89
C ASN A 488 -5.13 -0.77 -9.33
N PHE A 489 -5.67 -0.42 -10.50
CA PHE A 489 -5.65 0.96 -10.99
C PHE A 489 -6.42 1.92 -10.07
N ILE A 490 -7.63 1.53 -9.62
CA ILE A 490 -8.47 2.36 -8.73
C ILE A 490 -7.84 2.52 -7.35
N GLU A 491 -7.29 1.46 -6.78
CA GLU A 491 -6.60 1.51 -5.50
C GLU A 491 -5.35 2.40 -5.56
N ASN A 492 -4.50 2.21 -6.57
CA ASN A 492 -3.30 3.03 -6.76
C ASN A 492 -3.65 4.52 -7.00
N LEU A 493 -4.71 4.81 -7.78
CA LEU A 493 -5.20 6.18 -7.94
C LEU A 493 -5.67 6.77 -6.61
N SER A 494 -6.33 5.96 -5.78
CA SER A 494 -6.83 6.37 -4.46
C SER A 494 -5.70 6.74 -3.49
N LEU A 495 -4.53 6.09 -3.60
CA LEU A 495 -3.33 6.42 -2.81
C LEU A 495 -2.85 7.85 -3.07
N VAL A 496 -2.87 8.29 -4.32
CA VAL A 496 -2.23 9.55 -4.74
C VAL A 496 -3.22 10.72 -4.72
N ILE A 497 -4.51 10.46 -5.01
CA ILE A 497 -5.44 11.52 -5.43
C ILE A 497 -5.78 12.52 -4.30
N ILE A 498 -5.94 12.06 -3.05
CA ILE A 498 -6.26 12.96 -1.93
C ILE A 498 -5.08 13.89 -1.64
N ALA A 499 -3.85 13.37 -1.59
CA ALA A 499 -2.65 14.17 -1.36
C ALA A 499 -2.41 15.20 -2.49
N ALA A 500 -2.59 14.79 -3.74
CA ALA A 500 -2.49 15.69 -4.89
C ALA A 500 -3.57 16.79 -4.85
N ALA A 501 -4.81 16.43 -4.51
CA ALA A 501 -5.91 17.40 -4.39
C ALA A 501 -5.71 18.38 -3.22
N LEU A 502 -5.03 17.96 -2.13
CA LEU A 502 -4.65 18.84 -1.02
C LEU A 502 -3.72 19.97 -1.47
N CYS A 503 -2.86 19.75 -2.46
CA CYS A 503 -2.05 20.83 -3.03
C CYS A 503 -2.94 21.92 -3.68
N TYR A 504 -3.98 21.52 -4.39
CA TYR A 504 -4.93 22.46 -4.97
C TYR A 504 -5.77 23.16 -3.88
N THR A 505 -6.22 22.39 -2.86
CA THR A 505 -6.91 22.91 -1.67
C THR A 505 -6.08 23.97 -0.96
N PHE A 506 -4.81 23.70 -0.70
CA PHE A 506 -3.85 24.66 -0.16
C PHE A 506 -3.79 25.95 -0.97
N GLY A 507 -3.62 25.84 -2.29
CA GLY A 507 -3.55 26.98 -3.17
C GLY A 507 -4.83 27.85 -3.11
N ARG A 508 -6.00 27.23 -2.95
CA ARG A 508 -7.28 27.96 -2.78
C ARG A 508 -7.37 28.65 -1.43
N MET A 509 -7.00 27.95 -0.35
CA MET A 509 -7.09 28.50 1.02
C MET A 509 -6.10 29.66 1.24
N ILE A 510 -4.92 29.63 0.56
CA ILE A 510 -3.93 30.72 0.60
C ILE A 510 -4.26 31.88 -0.37
N GLY A 511 -5.29 31.70 -1.22
CA GLY A 511 -5.68 32.73 -2.20
C GLY A 511 -4.83 32.74 -3.47
N SER A 512 -4.01 31.72 -3.74
CA SER A 512 -3.16 31.63 -4.95
C SER A 512 -3.06 30.20 -5.47
N ARG A 513 -3.88 29.83 -6.46
CA ARG A 513 -3.83 28.51 -7.10
C ARG A 513 -2.46 28.18 -7.66
N ARG A 514 -1.70 29.18 -8.16
CA ARG A 514 -0.35 28.98 -8.73
C ARG A 514 0.63 28.40 -7.72
N LYS A 515 0.50 28.74 -6.43
CA LYS A 515 1.35 28.20 -5.36
C LYS A 515 1.07 26.72 -5.11
N GLY A 516 -0.20 26.33 -5.07
CA GLY A 516 -0.57 24.91 -4.95
C GLY A 516 -0.11 24.08 -6.15
N VAL A 517 -0.28 24.60 -7.36
CA VAL A 517 0.21 23.94 -8.59
C VAL A 517 1.74 23.83 -8.59
N ALA A 518 2.47 24.81 -8.06
CA ALA A 518 3.93 24.73 -7.97
C ALA A 518 4.40 23.58 -7.06
N LEU A 519 3.74 23.37 -5.93
CA LEU A 519 4.03 22.24 -5.04
C LEU A 519 3.69 20.90 -5.72
N LEU A 520 2.53 20.82 -6.36
CA LEU A 520 2.13 19.62 -7.13
C LEU A 520 3.17 19.28 -8.21
N MET A 521 3.65 20.28 -8.95
CA MET A 521 4.68 20.09 -9.97
C MET A 521 6.03 19.65 -9.39
N ALA A 522 6.42 20.17 -8.21
CA ALA A 522 7.63 19.72 -7.53
C ALA A 522 7.52 18.25 -7.12
N MET A 523 6.37 17.83 -6.58
CA MET A 523 6.10 16.42 -6.24
C MET A 523 6.12 15.53 -7.48
N THR A 524 5.49 15.95 -8.58
CA THR A 524 5.47 15.18 -9.85
C THR A 524 6.89 15.03 -10.41
N LEU A 525 7.70 16.09 -10.36
CA LEU A 525 9.06 16.07 -10.86
C LEU A 525 9.99 15.15 -10.05
N LEU A 526 9.72 14.97 -8.75
CA LEU A 526 10.39 13.97 -7.92
C LEU A 526 9.90 12.56 -8.22
N PHE A 527 8.59 12.39 -8.40
CA PHE A 527 7.94 11.08 -8.53
C PHE A 527 8.29 10.34 -9.83
N LEU A 528 8.23 11.04 -10.97
CA LEU A 528 8.41 10.40 -12.28
C LEU A 528 9.76 9.68 -12.48
N PRO A 529 10.92 10.25 -12.08
CA PRO A 529 12.19 9.53 -12.17
C PRO A 529 12.24 8.27 -11.31
N LEU A 530 11.64 8.31 -10.09
CA LEU A 530 11.60 7.14 -9.21
C LEU A 530 10.81 6.00 -9.84
N VAL A 531 9.64 6.31 -10.43
CA VAL A 531 8.83 5.33 -11.17
C VAL A 531 9.61 4.74 -12.33
N GLY A 532 10.26 5.58 -13.14
CA GLY A 532 11.02 5.10 -14.30
C GLY A 532 12.17 4.17 -13.91
N ILE A 533 12.92 4.50 -12.86
CA ILE A 533 14.05 3.68 -12.39
C ILE A 533 13.55 2.36 -11.78
N ALA A 534 12.48 2.37 -10.99
CA ALA A 534 11.91 1.16 -10.41
C ALA A 534 11.41 0.19 -11.50
N ILE A 535 10.66 0.69 -12.49
CA ILE A 535 10.20 -0.11 -13.63
C ILE A 535 11.39 -0.68 -14.41
N TRP A 536 12.38 0.15 -14.72
CA TRP A 536 13.58 -0.30 -15.41
C TRP A 536 14.32 -1.42 -14.66
N SER A 537 14.45 -1.29 -13.34
CA SER A 537 15.10 -2.29 -12.48
C SER A 537 14.39 -3.65 -12.54
N GLU A 538 13.05 -3.65 -12.43
CA GLU A 538 12.27 -4.88 -12.37
C GLU A 538 12.10 -5.55 -13.75
N LEU A 539 12.01 -4.78 -14.83
CA LEU A 539 11.96 -5.30 -16.18
C LEU A 539 13.27 -6.02 -16.59
N GLY A 540 14.39 -5.63 -16.00
CA GLY A 540 15.69 -6.27 -16.25
C GLY A 540 15.78 -7.74 -15.83
N GLY A 541 14.86 -8.21 -14.96
CA GLY A 541 14.85 -9.56 -14.44
C GLY A 541 16.04 -9.87 -13.52
N ASN A 542 16.09 -11.12 -13.04
CA ASN A 542 17.19 -11.57 -12.18
C ASN A 542 18.29 -12.23 -13.03
N PRO A 543 19.50 -11.66 -13.11
CA PRO A 543 20.58 -12.22 -13.91
C PRO A 543 21.00 -13.63 -13.48
N ALA A 544 20.78 -14.03 -12.23
CA ALA A 544 21.07 -15.36 -11.74
C ALA A 544 20.19 -16.47 -12.38
N PHE A 545 19.08 -16.11 -13.02
CA PHE A 545 18.17 -17.06 -13.67
C PHE A 545 18.54 -17.34 -15.13
N ALA A 546 19.30 -16.47 -15.78
CA ALA A 546 19.71 -16.65 -17.17
C ALA A 546 20.41 -17.99 -17.48
N PRO A 547 21.35 -18.47 -16.62
CA PRO A 547 22.02 -19.78 -16.85
C PRO A 547 21.07 -20.98 -16.68
N LEU A 548 19.88 -20.80 -16.11
CA LEU A 548 18.95 -21.89 -15.80
C LEU A 548 17.95 -22.18 -16.93
N GLY A 549 18.05 -21.50 -18.09
CA GLY A 549 17.13 -21.66 -19.23
C GLY A 549 15.74 -21.08 -18.99
N ILE A 550 15.63 -20.05 -18.13
CA ILE A 550 14.38 -19.38 -17.80
C ILE A 550 14.19 -18.17 -18.74
N ASP A 551 13.02 -18.09 -19.35
CA ASP A 551 12.66 -16.93 -20.17
C ASP A 551 12.11 -15.81 -19.29
N GLN A 552 12.82 -14.70 -19.24
CA GLN A 552 12.45 -13.47 -18.53
C GLN A 552 12.09 -12.33 -19.50
N SER A 553 11.93 -12.64 -20.80
CA SER A 553 11.52 -11.62 -21.77
C SER A 553 10.02 -11.29 -21.63
N PRO A 554 9.59 -10.05 -21.84
CA PRO A 554 8.19 -9.68 -21.82
C PRO A 554 7.50 -9.99 -23.16
N LEU A 555 7.86 -11.10 -23.80
CA LEU A 555 7.35 -11.58 -25.08
C LEU A 555 6.57 -12.87 -24.89
N HIS A 556 5.87 -13.32 -25.94
CA HIS A 556 5.16 -14.61 -25.98
C HIS A 556 4.07 -14.75 -24.91
N ALA A 557 3.36 -13.64 -24.60
CA ALA A 557 2.24 -13.60 -23.64
C ALA A 557 2.64 -13.98 -22.21
N GLN A 558 3.79 -13.49 -21.76
CA GLN A 558 4.21 -13.53 -20.35
C GLN A 558 4.64 -12.13 -19.85
N PRO A 559 4.58 -11.87 -18.52
CA PRO A 559 5.03 -10.60 -17.96
C PRO A 559 6.51 -10.32 -18.14
N GLY A 560 7.35 -11.37 -18.14
CA GLY A 560 8.81 -11.26 -18.13
C GLY A 560 9.37 -10.68 -16.84
N GLY A 561 10.61 -10.17 -16.86
CA GLY A 561 11.25 -9.47 -15.75
C GLY A 561 11.39 -10.27 -14.46
N ASN A 562 11.46 -9.57 -13.33
CA ASN A 562 11.51 -10.14 -11.99
C ASN A 562 10.10 -10.43 -11.46
N MET A 563 9.60 -11.65 -11.61
CA MET A 563 8.26 -12.07 -11.16
C MET A 563 8.23 -12.63 -9.73
N GLU A 564 9.37 -12.76 -9.03
CA GLU A 564 9.36 -13.17 -7.63
C GLU A 564 8.61 -12.13 -6.77
N GLY A 565 7.68 -12.60 -5.95
CA GLY A 565 6.88 -11.74 -5.10
C GLY A 565 5.87 -10.84 -5.82
N LYS A 566 5.52 -11.10 -7.08
CA LYS A 566 4.53 -10.34 -7.88
C LYS A 566 3.42 -11.25 -8.38
N GLU A 567 2.26 -10.67 -8.70
CA GLU A 567 1.09 -11.37 -9.20
C GLU A 567 1.03 -11.33 -10.74
N VAL A 568 0.65 -12.44 -11.39
CA VAL A 568 0.54 -12.49 -12.87
C VAL A 568 -0.48 -11.49 -13.38
N ARG A 569 -1.62 -11.37 -12.70
CA ARG A 569 -2.70 -10.48 -13.12
C ARG A 569 -2.27 -9.01 -13.29
N PHE A 570 -1.28 -8.56 -12.52
CA PHE A 570 -0.76 -7.19 -12.61
C PHE A 570 0.44 -7.09 -13.55
N GLY A 571 1.38 -8.02 -13.46
CA GLY A 571 2.66 -7.97 -14.16
C GLY A 571 3.66 -7.03 -13.50
N ILE A 572 4.76 -6.72 -14.22
CA ILE A 572 5.91 -5.97 -13.68
C ILE A 572 5.61 -4.47 -13.54
N VAL A 573 5.10 -3.84 -14.60
CA VAL A 573 5.00 -2.37 -14.67
C VAL A 573 4.01 -1.82 -13.63
N PRO A 574 2.78 -2.33 -13.50
CA PRO A 574 1.87 -1.89 -12.45
C PRO A 574 2.40 -2.14 -11.04
N SER A 575 3.05 -3.30 -10.78
CA SER A 575 3.62 -3.60 -9.46
C SER A 575 4.77 -2.66 -9.11
N ALA A 576 5.71 -2.40 -10.04
CA ALA A 576 6.80 -1.45 -9.82
C ALA A 576 6.28 -0.02 -9.64
N PHE A 577 5.25 0.38 -10.39
CA PHE A 577 4.59 1.67 -10.23
C PHE A 577 3.91 1.79 -8.86
N TRP A 578 3.19 0.76 -8.42
CA TRP A 578 2.58 0.71 -7.09
C TRP A 578 3.61 0.84 -5.98
N SER A 579 4.73 0.12 -6.08
CA SER A 579 5.77 0.14 -5.05
C SER A 579 6.31 1.56 -4.80
N VAL A 580 6.48 2.36 -5.89
CA VAL A 580 6.87 3.78 -5.78
C VAL A 580 5.72 4.64 -5.27
N SER A 581 4.48 4.37 -5.70
CA SER A 581 3.32 5.10 -5.21
C SER A 581 3.18 4.96 -3.70
N THR A 582 3.20 3.73 -3.19
CA THR A 582 3.01 3.45 -1.76
C THR A 582 4.14 3.98 -0.89
N THR A 583 5.40 3.89 -1.35
CA THR A 583 6.56 4.40 -0.60
C THR A 583 6.71 5.92 -0.67
N SER A 584 6.11 6.55 -1.66
CA SER A 584 6.06 8.03 -1.75
C SER A 584 4.90 8.63 -0.96
N THR A 585 3.74 7.94 -0.89
CA THR A 585 2.49 8.47 -0.33
C THR A 585 2.30 8.18 1.17
N SER A 586 3.26 7.58 1.85
CA SER A 586 3.10 7.17 3.26
C SER A 586 1.93 6.21 3.45
N CYS A 587 1.71 5.28 2.49
CA CYS A 587 0.55 4.40 2.55
C CYS A 587 0.86 3.04 3.15
N GLY A 588 1.92 2.37 2.70
CA GLY A 588 2.28 1.03 3.17
C GLY A 588 1.48 -0.13 2.54
N ALA A 589 0.43 0.13 1.77
CA ALA A 589 -0.26 -0.91 1.02
C ALA A 589 0.63 -1.44 -0.11
N VAL A 590 0.74 -2.77 -0.26
CA VAL A 590 1.61 -3.40 -1.25
C VAL A 590 0.83 -4.39 -2.12
N ASP A 591 1.03 -4.34 -3.43
CA ASP A 591 0.49 -5.31 -4.40
C ASP A 591 1.52 -6.37 -4.82
N SER A 592 2.73 -6.25 -4.27
CA SER A 592 3.89 -7.12 -4.51
C SER A 592 4.84 -7.07 -3.32
N MET A 593 5.62 -8.12 -3.11
CA MET A 593 6.54 -8.21 -1.97
C MET A 593 7.80 -7.38 -2.23
N HIS A 594 7.96 -6.28 -1.49
CA HIS A 594 9.06 -5.32 -1.65
C HIS A 594 10.43 -5.94 -1.39
N ASP A 595 10.51 -6.93 -0.51
CA ASP A 595 11.73 -7.67 -0.18
C ASP A 595 12.30 -8.47 -1.37
N SER A 596 11.44 -8.87 -2.31
CA SER A 596 11.82 -9.62 -3.50
C SER A 596 12.14 -8.74 -4.72
N TYR A 597 12.21 -7.43 -4.56
CA TYR A 597 12.61 -6.51 -5.62
C TYR A 597 14.11 -6.56 -5.89
N MET A 598 14.49 -6.26 -7.12
CA MET A 598 15.90 -6.08 -7.48
C MET A 598 16.55 -4.99 -6.61
N PRO A 599 17.86 -5.03 -6.37
CA PRO A 599 18.51 -4.14 -5.41
C PRO A 599 18.26 -2.64 -5.69
N ILE A 600 18.21 -2.23 -6.96
CA ILE A 600 17.89 -0.85 -7.34
C ILE A 600 16.40 -0.54 -7.11
N GLY A 601 15.51 -1.50 -7.33
CA GLY A 601 14.09 -1.36 -6.98
C GLY A 601 13.91 -1.11 -5.48
N GLY A 602 14.57 -1.92 -4.64
CA GLY A 602 14.59 -1.74 -3.18
C GLY A 602 15.21 -0.42 -2.73
N PHE A 603 16.31 0.02 -3.40
CA PHE A 603 16.89 1.35 -3.19
C PHE A 603 15.86 2.46 -3.42
N ILE A 604 15.12 2.42 -4.54
CA ILE A 604 14.11 3.44 -4.88
C ILE A 604 13.00 3.50 -3.84
N GLN A 605 12.52 2.35 -3.37
CA GLN A 605 11.50 2.28 -2.32
C GLN A 605 11.97 2.96 -1.02
N MET A 606 13.16 2.63 -0.55
CA MET A 606 13.74 3.26 0.64
C MET A 606 14.00 4.75 0.43
N PHE A 607 14.57 5.14 -0.70
CA PHE A 607 14.89 6.54 -0.99
C PHE A 607 13.64 7.41 -1.12
N ALA A 608 12.53 6.88 -1.67
CA ALA A 608 11.25 7.57 -1.73
C ALA A 608 10.75 7.96 -0.33
N MET A 609 10.80 7.03 0.64
CA MET A 609 10.47 7.31 2.05
C MET A 609 11.47 8.27 2.70
N GLN A 610 12.77 8.09 2.45
CA GLN A 610 13.88 8.86 3.04
C GLN A 610 13.94 10.31 2.57
N MET A 611 13.28 10.67 1.48
CA MET A 611 13.01 12.07 1.13
C MET A 611 12.00 12.76 2.06
N GLY A 612 11.53 12.07 3.12
CA GLY A 612 10.61 12.60 4.13
C GLY A 612 9.14 12.45 3.76
N GLU A 613 8.82 11.52 2.84
CA GLU A 613 7.46 11.24 2.35
C GLU A 613 6.68 12.50 1.97
N VAL A 614 7.36 13.40 1.28
CA VAL A 614 6.77 14.67 0.83
C VAL A 614 6.28 14.63 -0.61
N VAL A 615 6.50 13.51 -1.30
CA VAL A 615 6.10 13.29 -2.70
C VAL A 615 4.73 12.62 -2.72
N TYR A 616 3.66 13.39 -2.88
CA TYR A 616 2.28 12.95 -2.68
C TYR A 616 2.03 12.30 -1.31
N GLY A 617 2.85 12.62 -0.33
CA GLY A 617 2.92 11.95 0.96
C GLY A 617 1.60 11.97 1.72
N GLY A 618 1.56 11.24 2.83
CA GLY A 618 0.36 10.90 3.60
C GLY A 618 -0.68 12.00 3.73
N VAL A 619 -1.95 11.63 3.77
CA VAL A 619 -3.08 12.56 3.76
C VAL A 619 -2.92 13.64 4.84
N GLY A 620 -2.53 14.84 4.40
CA GLY A 620 -2.18 15.98 5.25
C GLY A 620 -0.70 16.01 5.63
N SER A 621 -0.13 14.90 6.13
CA SER A 621 1.26 14.85 6.61
C SER A 621 2.28 15.17 5.53
N GLY A 622 2.15 14.60 4.36
CA GLY A 622 3.09 14.87 3.28
C GLY A 622 3.10 16.31 2.84
N LEU A 623 1.93 16.96 2.78
CA LEU A 623 1.89 18.36 2.37
C LEU A 623 2.40 19.30 3.48
N TYR A 624 2.13 19.05 4.77
CA TYR A 624 2.76 19.88 5.79
C TYR A 624 4.28 19.65 5.86
N GLY A 625 4.77 18.43 5.63
CA GLY A 625 6.19 18.13 5.46
C GLY A 625 6.80 18.89 4.29
N MET A 626 6.18 18.87 3.11
CA MET A 626 6.61 19.66 1.95
C MET A 626 6.64 21.16 2.26
N LEU A 627 5.66 21.69 3.00
CA LEU A 627 5.64 23.10 3.41
C LEU A 627 6.80 23.42 4.36
N VAL A 628 7.26 22.50 5.20
CA VAL A 628 8.48 22.67 6.02
C VAL A 628 9.71 22.74 5.12
N PHE A 629 9.83 21.89 4.09
CA PHE A 629 10.90 22.03 3.09
C PHE A 629 10.84 23.35 2.33
N VAL A 630 9.64 23.86 2.04
CA VAL A 630 9.48 25.21 1.46
C VAL A 630 10.03 26.29 2.39
N VAL A 631 9.77 26.22 3.71
CA VAL A 631 10.35 27.16 4.69
C VAL A 631 11.88 27.16 4.62
N ILE A 632 12.50 25.97 4.60
CA ILE A 632 13.96 25.82 4.52
C ILE A 632 14.50 26.32 3.17
N ALA A 633 13.87 25.92 2.07
CA ALA A 633 14.27 26.34 0.72
C ALA A 633 14.22 27.86 0.54
N MET A 634 13.16 28.51 1.05
CA MET A 634 13.03 29.98 1.03
C MET A 634 14.03 30.67 1.94
N PHE A 635 14.35 30.09 3.09
CA PHE A 635 15.36 30.63 3.99
C PHE A 635 16.76 30.61 3.34
N ILE A 636 17.17 29.45 2.82
CA ILE A 636 18.47 29.29 2.15
C ILE A 636 18.55 30.24 0.97
N ALA A 637 17.53 30.27 0.10
CA ALA A 637 17.53 31.18 -1.05
C ALA A 637 17.60 32.66 -0.65
N GLY A 638 16.88 33.04 0.42
CA GLY A 638 16.92 34.43 0.95
C GLY A 638 18.33 34.79 1.43
N LEU A 639 18.99 33.93 2.18
CA LEU A 639 20.38 34.17 2.66
C LEU A 639 21.38 34.25 1.50
N MET A 640 21.25 33.36 0.49
CA MET A 640 22.17 33.38 -0.68
C MET A 640 22.08 34.69 -1.47
N VAL A 641 20.91 35.32 -1.51
CA VAL A 641 20.69 36.60 -2.20
C VAL A 641 20.94 37.80 -1.29
N GLY A 642 21.27 37.59 -0.02
CA GLY A 642 21.54 38.65 0.97
C GLY A 642 20.28 39.42 1.39
N ARG A 643 19.11 38.74 1.46
CA ARG A 643 17.82 39.35 1.80
C ARG A 643 17.17 38.66 2.99
N THR A 644 16.26 39.35 3.65
CA THR A 644 15.47 38.76 4.74
C THR A 644 14.54 37.64 4.16
N PRO A 645 14.68 36.39 4.60
CA PRO A 645 13.81 35.29 4.13
C PRO A 645 12.36 35.56 4.50
N GLU A 646 11.47 35.35 3.55
CA GLU A 646 10.03 35.49 3.76
C GLU A 646 9.25 34.38 3.01
N LEU A 647 8.16 33.94 3.61
CA LEU A 647 7.22 32.99 3.00
C LEU A 647 5.80 33.49 3.14
N TYR A 648 5.07 33.60 2.04
CA TYR A 648 3.68 34.08 1.98
C TYR A 648 3.49 35.45 2.65
N GLY A 649 4.52 36.32 2.56
CA GLY A 649 4.54 37.65 3.17
C GLY A 649 4.85 37.64 4.68
N LYS A 650 5.25 36.52 5.25
CA LYS A 650 5.68 36.44 6.65
C LYS A 650 7.19 36.19 6.72
N LYS A 651 7.87 36.93 7.60
CA LYS A 651 9.32 36.75 7.80
C LYS A 651 9.61 35.39 8.45
N ILE A 652 10.66 34.72 7.94
CA ILE A 652 11.23 33.51 8.54
C ILE A 652 12.39 33.96 9.42
N GLU A 653 12.29 33.73 10.70
CA GLU A 653 13.26 34.11 11.72
C GLU A 653 13.90 32.86 12.34
N PRO A 654 14.95 32.99 13.16
CA PRO A 654 15.64 31.83 13.75
C PRO A 654 14.74 30.83 14.49
N PRO A 655 13.67 31.24 15.22
CA PRO A 655 12.77 30.28 15.86
C PRO A 655 12.06 29.36 14.87
N GLU A 656 11.55 29.89 13.75
CA GLU A 656 10.88 29.08 12.73
C GLU A 656 11.86 28.11 12.05
N MET A 657 13.10 28.58 11.81
CA MET A 657 14.12 27.70 11.25
C MET A 657 14.50 26.55 12.19
N LYS A 658 14.64 26.83 13.51
CA LYS A 658 14.88 25.78 14.50
C LYS A 658 13.79 24.73 14.48
N LEU A 659 12.51 25.17 14.47
CA LEU A 659 11.37 24.26 14.42
C LEU A 659 11.35 23.45 13.12
N ALA A 660 11.53 24.08 11.98
CA ALA A 660 11.57 23.43 10.66
C ALA A 660 12.71 22.40 10.57
N THR A 661 13.90 22.74 11.05
CA THR A 661 15.04 21.82 11.08
C THR A 661 14.78 20.60 11.98
N ILE A 662 14.21 20.81 13.17
CA ILE A 662 13.86 19.71 14.09
C ILE A 662 12.84 18.77 13.45
N ILE A 663 11.82 19.29 12.78
CA ILE A 663 10.79 18.47 12.09
C ILE A 663 11.44 17.51 11.09
N ILE A 664 12.43 17.97 10.30
CA ILE A 664 13.11 17.13 9.32
C ILE A 664 14.09 16.16 9.97
N LEU A 665 14.82 16.60 11.02
CA LEU A 665 15.86 15.78 11.65
C LEU A 665 15.32 14.65 12.53
N ILE A 666 14.09 14.77 13.07
CA ILE A 666 13.50 13.73 13.94
C ILE A 666 13.42 12.36 13.24
N PRO A 667 12.77 12.22 12.06
CA PRO A 667 12.72 10.92 11.38
C PRO A 667 14.10 10.40 11.00
N ILE A 668 15.02 11.28 10.55
CA ILE A 668 16.40 10.92 10.21
C ILE A 668 17.11 10.31 11.42
N PHE A 669 17.03 10.99 12.57
CA PHE A 669 17.67 10.53 13.79
C PHE A 669 17.11 9.17 14.24
N VAL A 670 15.80 9.00 14.23
CA VAL A 670 15.15 7.73 14.64
C VAL A 670 15.52 6.60 13.68
N THR A 671 15.51 6.84 12.37
CA THR A 671 15.90 5.84 11.36
C THR A 671 17.34 5.36 11.58
N LEU A 672 18.29 6.28 11.61
CA LEU A 672 19.71 5.91 11.68
C LEU A 672 20.09 5.30 13.05
N THR A 673 19.54 5.84 14.14
CA THR A 673 19.80 5.33 15.48
C THR A 673 19.14 3.96 15.68
N GLY A 674 17.88 3.79 15.24
CA GLY A 674 17.18 2.53 15.32
C GLY A 674 17.88 1.42 14.53
N THR A 675 18.30 1.73 13.29
CA THR A 675 19.08 0.82 12.45
C THR A 675 20.40 0.45 13.12
N ALA A 676 21.14 1.42 13.65
CA ALA A 676 22.42 1.16 14.31
C ALA A 676 22.26 0.26 15.55
N ILE A 677 21.26 0.54 16.39
CA ILE A 677 20.97 -0.31 17.58
C ILE A 677 20.61 -1.74 17.14
N ALA A 678 19.76 -1.90 16.14
CA ALA A 678 19.35 -3.21 15.66
C ALA A 678 20.54 -4.02 15.13
N VAL A 679 21.38 -3.44 14.29
CA VAL A 679 22.55 -4.12 13.72
C VAL A 679 23.59 -4.50 14.77
N LEU A 680 23.72 -3.71 15.86
CA LEU A 680 24.68 -3.94 16.93
C LEU A 680 24.17 -4.89 18.01
N THR A 681 22.92 -5.34 17.96
CA THR A 681 22.32 -6.18 18.99
C THR A 681 21.87 -7.55 18.48
N GLY A 682 22.06 -8.59 19.28
CA GLY A 682 21.61 -9.94 18.92
C GLY A 682 20.11 -10.02 18.59
N PRO A 683 19.19 -9.46 19.38
CA PRO A 683 17.76 -9.47 19.04
C PRO A 683 17.42 -8.75 17.73
N GLY A 684 18.19 -7.71 17.35
CA GLY A 684 17.96 -6.96 16.12
C GLY A 684 18.37 -7.73 14.85
N THR A 685 19.38 -8.59 14.94
CA THR A 685 19.84 -9.39 13.78
C THR A 685 19.26 -10.80 13.73
N ALA A 686 18.57 -11.25 14.79
CA ALA A 686 18.09 -12.62 14.92
C ALA A 686 16.91 -12.99 14.01
N THR A 687 16.21 -12.03 13.46
CA THR A 687 14.94 -12.23 12.74
C THR A 687 14.97 -11.75 11.29
N THR A 688 16.13 -11.39 10.76
CA THR A 688 16.33 -11.15 9.33
C THR A 688 16.28 -12.48 8.56
N LEU A 689 15.57 -12.49 7.44
CA LEU A 689 15.46 -13.68 6.58
C LEU A 689 16.65 -13.78 5.64
N ASN A 690 16.97 -12.68 4.96
CA ASN A 690 17.97 -12.67 3.92
C ASN A 690 19.38 -12.36 4.48
N PRO A 691 20.44 -12.98 3.95
CA PRO A 691 21.80 -12.77 4.45
C PRO A 691 22.45 -11.49 3.86
N GLY A 692 23.52 -11.03 4.53
CA GLY A 692 24.43 -10.01 4.01
C GLY A 692 23.80 -8.62 3.83
N PRO A 693 24.14 -7.90 2.74
CA PRO A 693 23.62 -6.54 2.50
C PRO A 693 22.09 -6.46 2.38
N HIS A 694 21.43 -7.55 1.93
CA HIS A 694 19.96 -7.59 1.85
C HIS A 694 19.34 -7.62 3.26
N GLY A 695 19.87 -8.45 4.19
CA GLY A 695 19.40 -8.45 5.58
C GLY A 695 19.66 -7.12 6.31
N PHE A 696 20.74 -6.39 5.97
CA PHE A 696 20.90 -4.99 6.43
C PHE A 696 19.81 -4.11 5.86
N SER A 697 19.42 -4.30 4.60
CA SER A 697 18.33 -3.56 3.96
C SER A 697 16.98 -3.82 4.63
N GLU A 698 16.69 -5.06 5.09
CA GLU A 698 15.47 -5.36 5.87
C GLU A 698 15.39 -4.50 7.14
N ILE A 699 16.50 -4.43 7.89
CA ILE A 699 16.58 -3.62 9.11
C ILE A 699 16.45 -2.12 8.79
N LEU A 700 17.20 -1.64 7.81
CA LEU A 700 17.15 -0.23 7.39
C LEU A 700 15.74 0.15 6.88
N TYR A 701 15.09 -0.76 6.15
CA TYR A 701 13.73 -0.56 5.67
C TYR A 701 12.75 -0.39 6.83
N ALA A 702 12.80 -1.28 7.83
CA ALA A 702 11.92 -1.21 8.99
C ALA A 702 12.05 0.12 9.74
N PHE A 703 13.29 0.56 10.02
CA PHE A 703 13.55 1.86 10.65
C PHE A 703 13.48 3.06 9.70
N THR A 704 13.30 2.87 8.39
CA THR A 704 12.92 3.92 7.46
C THR A 704 11.39 4.07 7.43
N SER A 705 10.66 2.97 7.25
CA SER A 705 9.21 2.95 7.11
C SER A 705 8.48 3.41 8.38
N THR A 706 8.90 2.95 9.55
CA THR A 706 8.18 3.20 10.80
C THR A 706 8.23 4.65 11.28
N PRO A 707 9.37 5.39 11.34
CA PRO A 707 9.38 6.80 11.74
C PRO A 707 8.86 7.76 10.66
N GLN A 708 8.82 7.33 9.39
CA GLN A 708 8.16 8.08 8.32
C GLN A 708 6.64 7.80 8.28
N ASN A 709 6.15 6.83 9.06
CA ASN A 709 4.75 6.39 9.11
C ASN A 709 4.24 5.86 7.77
N ASN A 710 5.07 5.11 7.04
CA ASN A 710 4.72 4.48 5.78
C ASN A 710 3.93 3.18 5.99
N GLY A 711 4.54 2.16 6.60
CA GLY A 711 3.93 0.87 6.90
C GLY A 711 4.30 -0.26 5.94
N SER A 712 4.85 0.01 4.74
CA SER A 712 5.41 -1.04 3.90
C SER A 712 6.63 -1.67 4.55
N ALA A 713 6.87 -2.95 4.28
CA ALA A 713 7.94 -3.72 4.88
C ALA A 713 8.75 -4.50 3.85
N PHE A 714 10.01 -4.73 4.13
CA PHE A 714 10.70 -5.92 3.68
C PHE A 714 10.26 -7.02 4.65
N ALA A 715 9.31 -7.85 4.20
CA ALA A 715 8.56 -8.75 5.08
C ALA A 715 9.31 -10.05 5.44
N GLY A 716 10.57 -10.18 5.02
CA GLY A 716 11.52 -11.14 5.55
C GLY A 716 11.88 -10.86 7.01
N LEU A 717 11.83 -9.61 7.44
CA LEU A 717 12.05 -9.24 8.84
C LEU A 717 10.89 -9.70 9.72
N SER A 718 11.12 -10.69 10.58
CA SER A 718 10.10 -11.23 11.48
C SER A 718 10.01 -10.48 12.80
N ALA A 719 8.82 -10.57 13.46
CA ALA A 719 8.58 -9.97 14.76
C ALA A 719 9.36 -10.64 15.89
N ASN A 720 9.86 -9.83 16.82
CA ASN A 720 10.25 -10.20 18.16
C ASN A 720 9.97 -9.01 19.11
N LEU A 721 10.13 -9.19 20.39
CA LEU A 721 9.86 -8.14 21.40
C LEU A 721 10.68 -6.85 21.14
N PHE A 722 11.92 -6.96 20.62
CA PHE A 722 12.74 -5.80 20.27
C PHE A 722 12.05 -4.98 19.18
N TYR A 723 11.65 -5.61 18.06
CA TYR A 723 11.04 -4.90 16.95
C TYR A 723 9.64 -4.40 17.26
N THR A 724 8.80 -5.18 17.98
CA THR A 724 7.45 -4.72 18.33
C THR A 724 7.50 -3.44 19.16
N ILE A 725 8.44 -3.31 20.11
CA ILE A 725 8.56 -2.12 20.94
C ILE A 725 9.30 -0.99 20.23
N ALA A 726 10.44 -1.28 19.58
CA ALA A 726 11.27 -0.25 18.93
C ALA A 726 10.53 0.45 17.79
N THR A 727 9.81 -0.32 16.95
CA THR A 727 9.03 0.25 15.86
C THR A 727 7.79 1.02 16.36
N ALA A 728 7.13 0.57 17.44
CA ALA A 728 6.05 1.34 18.08
C ALA A 728 6.54 2.71 18.57
N ILE A 729 7.70 2.78 19.21
CA ILE A 729 8.32 4.05 19.63
C ILE A 729 8.66 4.90 18.40
N ALA A 730 9.25 4.30 17.37
CA ALA A 730 9.61 5.00 16.14
C ALA A 730 8.39 5.63 15.45
N MET A 731 7.30 4.86 15.30
CA MET A 731 6.03 5.33 14.71
C MET A 731 5.42 6.48 15.51
N PHE A 732 5.39 6.35 16.85
CA PHE A 732 4.86 7.39 17.72
C PHE A 732 5.64 8.70 17.61
N ILE A 733 6.98 8.63 17.64
CA ILE A 733 7.84 9.81 17.48
C ILE A 733 7.65 10.44 16.10
N GLY A 734 7.69 9.65 15.04
CA GLY A 734 7.53 10.10 13.66
C GLY A 734 6.22 10.85 13.43
N ARG A 735 5.11 10.38 14.02
CA ARG A 735 3.79 11.01 13.83
C ARG A 735 3.56 12.17 14.76
N TYR A 736 3.57 11.91 16.07
CA TYR A 736 3.05 12.89 17.03
C TYR A 736 4.07 13.95 17.42
N VAL A 737 5.35 13.61 17.55
CA VAL A 737 6.37 14.63 17.87
C VAL A 737 6.55 15.57 16.68
N VAL A 738 6.59 15.05 15.45
CA VAL A 738 6.62 15.87 14.22
C VAL A 738 5.39 16.79 14.11
N ALA A 739 4.19 16.27 14.39
CA ALA A 739 2.96 17.06 14.38
C ALA A 739 2.96 18.15 15.45
N LEU A 740 3.48 17.88 16.67
CA LEU A 740 3.61 18.89 17.74
C LEU A 740 4.52 20.04 17.33
N TYR A 741 5.69 19.74 16.73
CA TYR A 741 6.58 20.79 16.23
C TYR A 741 5.98 21.54 15.05
N THR A 742 5.20 20.87 14.19
CA THR A 742 4.44 21.51 13.09
C THR A 742 3.37 22.48 13.63
N LEU A 743 2.65 22.11 14.69
CA LEU A 743 1.69 23.01 15.35
C LEU A 743 2.40 24.17 16.07
N ALA A 744 3.57 23.96 16.66
CA ALA A 744 4.38 25.03 17.23
C ALA A 744 4.85 26.01 16.15
N LEU A 745 5.27 25.49 14.98
CA LEU A 745 5.61 26.28 13.80
C LEU A 745 4.40 27.11 13.32
N ALA A 746 3.21 26.50 13.26
CA ALA A 746 1.96 27.18 12.94
C ALA A 746 1.66 28.29 13.97
N GLY A 747 1.84 28.00 15.26
CA GLY A 747 1.69 28.98 16.34
C GLY A 747 2.61 30.18 16.22
N SER A 748 3.85 29.97 15.76
CA SER A 748 4.80 31.06 15.49
C SER A 748 4.37 31.90 14.29
N PHE A 749 3.99 31.24 13.16
CA PHE A 749 3.59 31.99 11.97
C PHE A 749 2.28 32.75 12.12
N VAL A 750 1.28 32.24 12.86
CA VAL A 750 -0.05 32.87 12.94
C VAL A 750 0.01 34.28 13.54
N GLY A 751 0.90 34.52 14.49
CA GLY A 751 1.08 35.82 15.13
C GLY A 751 1.78 36.89 14.29
N LYS A 752 2.42 36.47 13.17
CA LYS A 752 3.23 37.41 12.37
C LYS A 752 2.39 38.32 11.47
N LYS A 753 2.89 39.54 11.30
CA LYS A 753 2.34 40.50 10.33
C LYS A 753 2.70 40.09 8.92
N ILE A 754 1.84 40.39 7.96
CA ILE A 754 2.14 40.25 6.54
C ILE A 754 2.90 41.48 6.06
N VAL A 755 4.07 41.24 5.48
CA VAL A 755 4.90 42.25 4.85
C VAL A 755 4.61 42.25 3.34
N PRO A 756 4.47 43.41 2.68
CA PRO A 756 4.35 43.48 1.23
C PRO A 756 5.54 42.85 0.54
N ALA A 757 5.33 42.12 -0.55
CA ALA A 757 6.39 41.56 -1.36
C ALA A 757 7.27 42.68 -1.95
N SER A 758 8.59 42.55 -1.80
CA SER A 758 9.56 43.41 -2.41
C SER A 758 10.06 42.89 -3.76
N GLU A 759 10.74 43.70 -4.58
CA GLU A 759 11.27 43.28 -5.89
C GLU A 759 12.27 42.12 -5.78
N GLY A 760 12.82 41.87 -4.61
CA GLY A 760 13.73 40.78 -4.36
C GLY A 760 13.17 39.53 -3.73
N THR A 761 11.88 39.48 -3.47
CA THR A 761 11.25 38.28 -2.94
C THR A 761 11.27 37.16 -4.00
N LEU A 762 11.82 36.01 -3.68
CA LEU A 762 11.79 34.85 -4.56
C LEU A 762 10.32 34.45 -4.79
N LYS A 763 9.92 34.44 -6.06
CA LYS A 763 8.53 34.10 -6.41
C LYS A 763 8.33 32.59 -6.31
N ASP A 764 7.64 32.16 -5.26
CA ASP A 764 7.36 30.78 -4.83
C ASP A 764 6.44 29.95 -5.78
N HIS A 765 6.18 30.43 -6.97
CA HIS A 765 5.38 29.78 -8.01
C HIS A 765 6.06 29.76 -9.39
N ARG A 766 7.32 30.18 -9.48
CA ARG A 766 8.10 30.18 -10.73
C ARG A 766 8.85 28.86 -10.92
N PRO A 767 9.18 28.47 -12.16
CA PRO A 767 9.91 27.23 -12.45
C PRO A 767 11.23 27.13 -11.67
N LEU A 768 11.96 28.23 -11.51
CA LEU A 768 13.21 28.26 -10.73
C LEU A 768 13.00 27.82 -9.29
N PHE A 769 11.89 28.26 -8.64
CA PHE A 769 11.56 27.83 -7.29
C PHE A 769 11.21 26.33 -7.24
N ILE A 770 10.47 25.82 -8.22
CA ILE A 770 10.12 24.39 -8.30
C ILE A 770 11.39 23.54 -8.35
N VAL A 771 12.30 23.86 -9.27
CA VAL A 771 13.58 23.13 -9.41
C VAL A 771 14.42 23.25 -8.14
N TRP A 772 14.49 24.45 -7.54
CA TRP A 772 15.21 24.69 -6.29
C TRP A 772 14.64 23.85 -5.13
N LEU A 773 13.31 23.79 -4.99
CA LEU A 773 12.67 22.98 -3.96
C LEU A 773 12.97 21.49 -4.14
N VAL A 774 12.86 20.98 -5.36
CA VAL A 774 13.23 19.59 -5.72
C VAL A 774 14.68 19.31 -5.31
N PHE A 775 15.59 20.21 -5.65
CA PHE A 775 17.01 20.08 -5.32
C PHE A 775 17.27 20.05 -3.81
N VAL A 776 16.59 20.90 -3.03
CA VAL A 776 16.70 20.93 -1.56
C VAL A 776 16.19 19.61 -0.96
N VAL A 777 15.06 19.08 -1.41
CA VAL A 777 14.51 17.79 -0.92
C VAL A 777 15.49 16.66 -1.21
N VAL A 778 15.97 16.54 -2.45
CA VAL A 778 16.90 15.48 -2.87
C VAL A 778 18.22 15.55 -2.11
N ILE A 779 18.81 16.74 -1.97
CA ILE A 779 20.08 16.90 -1.25
C ILE A 779 19.95 16.52 0.21
N ILE A 780 18.90 16.98 0.91
CA ILE A 780 18.73 16.66 2.32
C ILE A 780 18.54 15.15 2.49
N GLY A 781 17.72 14.50 1.68
CA GLY A 781 17.55 13.05 1.68
C GLY A 781 18.84 12.29 1.40
N ALA A 782 19.54 12.67 0.33
CA ALA A 782 20.78 12.01 -0.06
C ALA A 782 21.89 12.18 0.99
N LEU A 783 22.14 13.39 1.47
CA LEU A 783 23.17 13.64 2.49
C LEU A 783 22.91 12.88 3.79
N SER A 784 21.62 12.69 4.14
CA SER A 784 21.25 12.02 5.39
C SER A 784 21.37 10.50 5.29
N TYR A 785 21.02 9.90 4.15
CA TYR A 785 20.80 8.45 4.09
C TYR A 785 21.71 7.70 3.10
N LEU A 786 22.37 8.36 2.17
CA LEU A 786 23.22 7.71 1.17
C LEU A 786 24.29 6.79 1.79
N PRO A 787 24.95 7.15 2.92
CA PRO A 787 25.89 6.24 3.56
C PRO A 787 25.25 4.91 4.00
N ALA A 788 24.05 4.97 4.58
CA ALA A 788 23.32 3.75 4.98
C ALA A 788 22.85 2.94 3.77
N LEU A 789 22.32 3.60 2.74
CA LEU A 789 21.91 2.95 1.48
C LEU A 789 23.08 2.28 0.76
N SER A 790 24.32 2.81 0.95
CA SER A 790 25.53 2.21 0.36
C SER A 790 25.89 0.87 0.98
N LEU A 791 25.52 0.62 2.23
CA LEU A 791 25.77 -0.64 2.94
C LEU A 791 24.74 -1.75 2.60
N GLY A 792 23.56 -1.36 2.17
CA GLY A 792 22.46 -2.25 1.79
C GLY A 792 22.34 -2.42 0.27
N PRO A 793 21.33 -1.77 -0.35
CA PRO A 793 20.97 -2.04 -1.74
C PRO A 793 22.08 -1.73 -2.75
N ILE A 794 22.92 -0.72 -2.51
CA ILE A 794 24.04 -0.41 -3.43
C ILE A 794 25.11 -1.50 -3.34
N ALA A 795 25.48 -1.95 -2.13
CA ALA A 795 26.43 -3.04 -1.95
C ALA A 795 25.92 -4.34 -2.57
N GLU A 796 24.63 -4.66 -2.39
CA GLU A 796 24.00 -5.82 -3.00
C GLU A 796 24.05 -5.77 -4.52
N TYR A 797 23.71 -4.62 -5.11
CA TYR A 797 23.80 -4.40 -6.56
C TYR A 797 25.21 -4.61 -7.10
N MET A 798 26.24 -4.09 -6.41
CA MET A 798 27.63 -4.27 -6.80
C MET A 798 28.08 -5.72 -6.73
N ILE A 799 27.63 -6.47 -5.74
CA ILE A 799 27.89 -7.91 -5.63
C ILE A 799 27.24 -8.69 -6.78
N GLN A 800 26.01 -8.32 -7.12
CA GLN A 800 25.27 -8.96 -8.20
C GLN A 800 25.95 -8.74 -9.56
N ILE A 801 26.39 -7.53 -9.87
CA ILE A 801 27.17 -7.24 -11.09
C ILE A 801 28.51 -7.97 -11.08
N GLY A 802 29.24 -7.98 -9.95
CA GLY A 802 30.51 -8.66 -9.82
C GLY A 802 30.39 -10.17 -10.07
N ARG A 803 29.34 -10.80 -9.60
CA ARG A 803 29.05 -12.23 -9.89
C ARG A 803 28.72 -12.45 -11.38
N GLY A 804 27.97 -11.56 -12.01
CA GLY A 804 27.69 -11.63 -13.45
C GLY A 804 28.96 -11.48 -14.32
N ALA A 805 29.90 -10.65 -13.91
CA ALA A 805 31.15 -10.44 -14.63
C ALA A 805 32.14 -11.61 -14.53
N ILE A 806 32.00 -12.49 -13.52
CA ILE A 806 32.84 -13.68 -13.35
C ILE A 806 32.33 -14.85 -14.22
N HIS A 807 31.10 -14.80 -14.69
CA HIS A 807 30.47 -15.87 -15.51
C HIS A 807 30.39 -15.53 -17.02
N VAL A 808 30.93 -14.38 -17.45
CA VAL A 808 31.14 -14.01 -18.85
C VAL A 808 32.63 -14.17 -19.21
#